data_66f98e1e14fa1fb396361aee82e066d2
#
_entry.id   66f98e1e14fa1fb396361aee82e066d2
#
_cell.length_a   1.000
_cell.length_b   1.000
_cell.length_c   1.000
_cell.angle_alpha   90.00
_cell.angle_beta   90.00
_cell.angle_gamma   90.00
#
_symmetry.space_group_name_H-M   'P 1'
#
loop_
_entity.id
_entity.type
_entity.pdbx_description
1 polymer ?
#
loop_
_entity_poly.entity_id
_entity_poly.type
_entity_poly.pdbx_seq_one_letter_code
_entity_poly.pdbx_strand_id
1 'polypeptide(L)'
;MLQDLEPEFVNIEDEMKKSYLEYSMSVIVGRALPDIRDGLKPVHRRVLFAMNDLKNFFNRPYKKSARVVGDVIGKYHPHGDSAVYDTIVRMAQDFSLRYCLVDGQGNFGSVDGDPPAAMRYTEVRMTRTTQDFLDDLDKETVDFAPTYDGSLMEPLVLPTKVPNLLINGSSGIAVGMATNIPPHNLSEICAGIEKVIENPEVTLGELMSVIPGPDFPTSGFIIGKKGIVDAYSTGRGIIKIRARAFVEKFANNKERIIVSEIPYQVNKGRLLEKMAEQVREKKIEGISEIRDESDRDGMRIVIETKRDAHALVILNQLYKYTQMKVSFGIILLAIVNGRPEILTLKAMINHFIKHRREVIVRRTIFDLKKAEARAHILEGLKKALDFLDDVIELIRSSSDAKEAKARLIAEFQFSDIQAQAILDMRLQRLTGLEREKIHSEYEALQKDITYYKAILATPSMVLDIIKEELKEIKEAYGDDRRTELIEDAEEIDMEDLIAEEDMVVTISHTGYIKRNPISLYRAQRRGGKGMTGAKPKEEDFVEHMFVASSHDSFLFFSNKGRVYWKKVHEIPEGGRMSRGKAIVNLLDLKKGERLATILPVRDYEEGKYVVMATKMGLVKKTELKAYSHPRSVGTIGLKIKENDELIGVRVSSGDQDIFLTTKEGKSIRFRESELRSMGRVASGNIGIKMAPGNEVVGMETLGEGATILTVTENGFGKRTKTDEYRTQSRAGKGVFTIKTSERNGAVVYAYEVTDSDELMIITGHGKIIRLRVADISVIGRNTQGVKLINLGEGEKVVGVAKIMEEE
;
A
#
# COMPACT_ATOMS: atom_id res chain seq x y z
N MET A 1 -10.24 -68.78 13.31
CA MET A 1 -11.40 -68.06 13.77
C MET A 1 -11.22 -66.60 13.36
N LEU A 2 -11.82 -66.24 12.22
CA LEU A 2 -11.98 -64.84 11.83
C LEU A 2 -13.18 -64.33 12.65
N GLN A 3 -12.96 -63.47 13.65
CA GLN A 3 -14.04 -62.77 14.29
C GLN A 3 -14.76 -61.95 13.24
N ASP A 4 -16.03 -62.15 13.07
CA ASP A 4 -16.94 -61.30 12.30
C ASP A 4 -16.94 -59.89 12.93
N LEU A 5 -16.13 -59.00 12.37
CA LEU A 5 -16.22 -57.58 12.67
C LEU A 5 -17.46 -57.08 11.95
N GLU A 6 -18.57 -56.86 12.69
CA GLU A 6 -19.73 -56.16 12.18
C GLU A 6 -19.26 -54.77 11.67
N PRO A 7 -19.67 -54.36 10.45
CA PRO A 7 -19.30 -53.06 9.95
C PRO A 7 -19.88 -51.96 10.87
N GLU A 8 -19.01 -51.17 11.46
CA GLU A 8 -19.39 -49.98 12.23
C GLU A 8 -19.91 -48.91 11.28
N PHE A 9 -21.16 -48.53 11.37
CA PHE A 9 -21.75 -47.46 10.56
C PHE A 9 -21.33 -46.11 11.14
N VAL A 10 -20.46 -45.41 10.45
CA VAL A 10 -20.03 -44.06 10.80
C VAL A 10 -20.79 -43.06 9.94
N ASN A 11 -21.42 -42.06 10.58
CA ASN A 11 -22.05 -40.98 9.85
C ASN A 11 -20.97 -40.09 9.20
N ILE A 12 -21.01 -39.95 7.88
CA ILE A 12 -20.01 -39.19 7.10
C ILE A 12 -19.92 -37.74 7.59
N GLU A 13 -21.03 -37.12 8.00
CA GLU A 13 -21.02 -35.74 8.50
C GLU A 13 -20.23 -35.59 9.80
N ASP A 14 -20.40 -36.56 10.73
CA ASP A 14 -19.72 -36.55 12.02
C ASP A 14 -18.23 -36.85 11.86
N GLU A 15 -17.88 -37.80 10.99
CA GLU A 15 -16.50 -38.13 10.69
C GLU A 15 -15.81 -36.97 10.00
N MET A 16 -16.46 -36.31 9.02
CA MET A 16 -15.91 -35.11 8.38
C MET A 16 -15.71 -33.96 9.37
N LYS A 17 -16.68 -33.69 10.27
CA LYS A 17 -16.55 -32.68 11.31
C LYS A 17 -15.36 -32.96 12.22
N LYS A 18 -15.23 -34.21 12.68
CA LYS A 18 -14.14 -34.63 13.57
C LYS A 18 -12.79 -34.51 12.89
N SER A 19 -12.63 -35.06 11.68
CA SER A 19 -11.39 -35.03 10.91
C SER A 19 -10.99 -33.60 10.53
N TYR A 20 -11.98 -32.75 10.16
CA TYR A 20 -11.71 -31.34 9.85
C TYR A 20 -11.29 -30.54 11.11
N LEU A 21 -11.90 -30.84 12.27
CA LEU A 21 -11.52 -30.21 13.54
C LEU A 21 -10.09 -30.61 13.93
N GLU A 22 -9.74 -31.89 13.86
CA GLU A 22 -8.38 -32.41 14.14
C GLU A 22 -7.36 -31.83 13.21
N TYR A 23 -7.65 -31.76 11.90
CA TYR A 23 -6.80 -31.13 10.90
C TYR A 23 -6.63 -29.63 11.20
N SER A 24 -7.72 -28.92 11.49
CA SER A 24 -7.68 -27.49 11.80
C SER A 24 -6.85 -27.20 13.04
N MET A 25 -7.02 -27.99 14.10
CA MET A 25 -6.20 -27.86 15.31
C MET A 25 -4.71 -28.13 15.02
N SER A 26 -4.41 -29.17 14.27
CA SER A 26 -3.04 -29.50 13.87
C SER A 26 -2.38 -28.36 13.06
N VAL A 27 -3.12 -27.75 12.13
CA VAL A 27 -2.61 -26.62 11.33
C VAL A 27 -2.45 -25.37 12.18
N ILE A 28 -3.40 -25.07 13.06
CA ILE A 28 -3.38 -23.85 13.89
C ILE A 28 -2.22 -23.91 14.90
N VAL A 29 -2.19 -24.95 15.74
CA VAL A 29 -1.24 -25.05 16.86
C VAL A 29 0.10 -25.67 16.42
N GLY A 30 0.05 -26.67 15.54
CA GLY A 30 1.22 -27.48 15.18
C GLY A 30 1.97 -27.02 13.93
N ARG A 31 1.55 -25.96 13.20
CA ARG A 31 2.17 -25.62 11.91
C ARG A 31 2.29 -24.14 11.60
N ALA A 32 1.15 -23.40 11.57
CA ALA A 32 1.09 -22.09 10.91
C ALA A 32 1.39 -20.92 11.83
N LEU A 33 1.04 -21.02 13.12
CA LEU A 33 1.13 -19.91 14.06
C LEU A 33 2.35 -20.04 14.98
N PRO A 34 2.98 -18.91 15.35
CA PRO A 34 4.08 -18.88 16.31
C PRO A 34 3.58 -19.01 17.75
N ASP A 35 4.39 -19.60 18.62
CA ASP A 35 4.17 -19.54 20.08
C ASP A 35 4.57 -18.15 20.60
N ILE A 36 3.79 -17.58 21.50
CA ILE A 36 4.02 -16.22 22.03
C ILE A 36 5.33 -16.11 22.81
N ARG A 37 5.78 -17.21 23.41
CA ARG A 37 6.93 -17.26 24.32
C ARG A 37 8.26 -17.16 23.58
N ASP A 38 8.46 -17.96 22.51
CA ASP A 38 9.71 -17.95 21.74
C ASP A 38 9.58 -17.38 20.32
N GLY A 39 8.36 -17.07 19.87
CA GLY A 39 8.10 -16.49 18.55
C GLY A 39 8.35 -17.44 17.38
N LEU A 40 8.50 -18.75 17.65
CA LEU A 40 8.85 -19.73 16.65
C LEU A 40 7.64 -20.62 16.30
N LYS A 41 7.54 -20.98 15.04
CA LYS A 41 6.70 -22.10 14.60
C LYS A 41 7.40 -23.41 14.91
N PRO A 42 6.66 -24.52 15.03
CA PRO A 42 7.26 -25.83 15.36
C PRO A 42 8.45 -26.20 14.45
N VAL A 43 8.36 -25.97 13.12
CA VAL A 43 9.45 -26.28 12.20
C VAL A 43 10.72 -25.46 12.49
N HIS A 44 10.59 -24.15 12.81
CA HIS A 44 11.74 -23.31 13.16
C HIS A 44 12.42 -23.82 14.45
N ARG A 45 11.62 -24.12 15.46
CA ARG A 45 12.12 -24.63 16.76
C ARG A 45 12.86 -25.96 16.58
N ARG A 46 12.30 -26.88 15.79
CA ARG A 46 12.92 -28.17 15.48
C ARG A 46 14.22 -28.03 14.72
N VAL A 47 14.31 -27.10 13.76
CA VAL A 47 15.57 -26.82 13.03
C VAL A 47 16.64 -26.33 13.99
N LEU A 48 16.35 -25.34 14.84
CA LEU A 48 17.33 -24.80 15.79
C LEU A 48 17.72 -25.83 16.84
N PHE A 49 16.78 -26.65 17.30
CA PHE A 49 17.05 -27.74 18.23
C PHE A 49 17.94 -28.82 17.60
N ALA A 50 17.68 -29.23 16.36
CA ALA A 50 18.55 -30.17 15.64
C ALA A 50 19.96 -29.60 15.40
N MET A 51 20.08 -28.30 15.10
CA MET A 51 21.38 -27.65 14.96
C MET A 51 22.14 -27.63 16.30
N ASN A 52 21.44 -27.49 17.44
CA ASN A 52 22.02 -27.60 18.77
C ASN A 52 22.56 -29.02 19.04
N ASP A 53 21.77 -30.05 18.74
CA ASP A 53 22.13 -31.46 18.84
C ASP A 53 23.38 -31.78 18.00
N LEU A 54 23.45 -31.26 16.80
CA LEU A 54 24.58 -31.33 15.91
C LEU A 54 25.78 -30.49 16.37
N LYS A 55 25.68 -29.72 17.46
CA LYS A 55 26.69 -28.74 17.92
C LYS A 55 27.15 -27.81 16.78
N ASN A 56 26.19 -27.36 15.98
CA ASN A 56 26.41 -26.49 14.82
C ASN A 56 26.37 -25.01 15.21
N PHE A 57 27.21 -24.62 16.17
CA PHE A 57 27.26 -23.29 16.77
C PHE A 57 27.98 -22.27 15.87
N PHE A 58 27.80 -20.99 16.13
CA PHE A 58 28.38 -19.87 15.37
C PHE A 58 29.92 -19.90 15.31
N ASN A 59 30.58 -20.42 16.33
CA ASN A 59 32.02 -20.53 16.43
C ASN A 59 32.59 -21.88 15.93
N ARG A 60 31.76 -22.68 15.24
CA ARG A 60 32.13 -23.96 14.65
C ARG A 60 32.09 -23.88 13.13
N PRO A 61 32.79 -24.81 12.43
CA PRO A 61 32.71 -24.89 10.97
C PRO A 61 31.27 -25.09 10.49
N TYR A 62 30.97 -24.54 9.32
CA TYR A 62 29.70 -24.75 8.65
C TYR A 62 29.45 -26.24 8.38
N LYS A 63 28.18 -26.63 8.37
CA LYS A 63 27.72 -27.95 7.96
C LYS A 63 26.85 -27.84 6.71
N LYS A 64 26.88 -28.87 5.85
CA LYS A 64 25.98 -28.94 4.68
C LYS A 64 24.53 -28.82 5.12
N SER A 65 23.75 -27.99 4.43
CA SER A 65 22.31 -27.81 4.73
C SER A 65 21.57 -29.14 4.66
N ALA A 66 21.94 -30.02 3.71
CA ALA A 66 21.36 -31.35 3.58
C ALA A 66 21.55 -32.21 4.86
N ARG A 67 22.65 -32.02 5.60
CA ARG A 67 22.89 -32.74 6.86
C ARG A 67 21.88 -32.30 7.92
N VAL A 68 21.69 -30.98 8.08
CA VAL A 68 20.73 -30.43 9.05
C VAL A 68 19.31 -30.85 8.68
N VAL A 69 18.92 -30.72 7.40
CA VAL A 69 17.61 -31.15 6.90
C VAL A 69 17.37 -32.64 7.21
N GLY A 70 18.34 -33.51 6.94
CA GLY A 70 18.24 -34.94 7.20
C GLY A 70 18.02 -35.26 8.69
N ASP A 71 18.76 -34.60 9.61
CA ASP A 71 18.58 -34.76 11.04
C ASP A 71 17.19 -34.28 11.53
N VAL A 72 16.71 -33.15 10.99
CA VAL A 72 15.38 -32.60 11.33
C VAL A 72 14.26 -33.57 10.94
N ILE A 73 14.30 -34.07 9.69
CA ILE A 73 13.27 -34.99 9.20
C ILE A 73 13.32 -36.32 9.92
N GLY A 74 14.52 -36.86 10.08
CA GLY A 74 14.70 -38.17 10.69
C GLY A 74 14.35 -38.24 12.16
N LYS A 75 14.42 -37.14 12.90
CA LYS A 75 14.25 -37.12 14.35
C LYS A 75 13.02 -36.37 14.84
N TYR A 76 12.69 -35.23 14.21
CA TYR A 76 11.75 -34.27 14.82
C TYR A 76 10.58 -33.90 13.93
N HIS A 77 10.73 -33.81 12.61
CA HIS A 77 9.72 -33.22 11.73
C HIS A 77 9.35 -34.12 10.54
N PRO A 78 8.28 -34.93 10.61
CA PRO A 78 7.94 -35.93 9.60
C PRO A 78 7.24 -35.30 8.38
N HIS A 79 7.87 -34.31 7.73
CA HIS A 79 7.36 -33.61 6.55
C HIS A 79 8.44 -33.56 5.46
N GLY A 80 8.09 -33.04 4.25
CA GLY A 80 9.00 -32.98 3.12
C GLY A 80 10.28 -32.16 3.37
N ASP A 81 11.39 -32.61 2.80
CA ASP A 81 12.72 -31.99 2.89
C ASP A 81 12.74 -30.55 2.37
N SER A 82 12.01 -30.29 1.28
CA SER A 82 11.91 -28.94 0.71
C SER A 82 11.35 -27.93 1.71
N ALA A 83 10.32 -28.28 2.48
CA ALA A 83 9.71 -27.38 3.46
C ALA A 83 10.69 -27.05 4.60
N VAL A 84 11.48 -28.01 5.04
CA VAL A 84 12.51 -27.79 6.07
C VAL A 84 13.64 -26.94 5.51
N TYR A 85 14.10 -27.23 4.27
CA TYR A 85 15.15 -26.45 3.62
C TYR A 85 14.72 -25.00 3.39
N ASP A 86 13.51 -24.77 2.87
CA ASP A 86 12.96 -23.42 2.66
C ASP A 86 12.86 -22.64 3.98
N THR A 87 12.59 -23.32 5.08
CA THR A 87 12.60 -22.72 6.42
C THR A 87 14.01 -22.28 6.81
N ILE A 88 15.02 -23.12 6.61
CA ILE A 88 16.42 -22.79 6.86
C ILE A 88 16.87 -21.62 5.98
N VAL A 89 16.49 -21.64 4.70
CA VAL A 89 16.78 -20.55 3.75
C VAL A 89 16.23 -19.23 4.23
N ARG A 90 14.95 -19.18 4.64
CA ARG A 90 14.35 -17.94 5.16
C ARG A 90 15.02 -17.43 6.43
N MET A 91 15.46 -18.33 7.31
CA MET A 91 16.18 -17.95 8.52
C MET A 91 17.59 -17.41 8.24
N ALA A 92 18.14 -17.64 7.04
CA ALA A 92 19.45 -17.15 6.60
C ALA A 92 19.38 -15.89 5.72
N GLN A 93 18.16 -15.48 5.25
CA GLN A 93 17.99 -14.34 4.34
C GLN A 93 17.88 -13.03 5.14
N ASP A 94 18.78 -12.11 4.92
CA ASP A 94 18.84 -10.79 5.56
C ASP A 94 17.74 -9.81 5.09
N PHE A 95 17.13 -10.08 3.93
CA PHE A 95 15.96 -9.37 3.42
C PHE A 95 14.62 -9.97 3.88
N SER A 96 14.63 -11.16 4.50
CA SER A 96 13.44 -11.84 5.03
C SER A 96 13.29 -11.68 6.54
N LEU A 97 14.38 -11.80 7.30
CA LEU A 97 14.43 -11.60 8.75
C LEU A 97 15.22 -10.35 9.10
N ARG A 98 14.73 -9.60 10.08
CA ARG A 98 15.43 -8.41 10.58
C ARG A 98 16.72 -8.78 11.34
N TYR A 99 16.69 -9.93 12.04
CA TYR A 99 17.82 -10.55 12.73
C TYR A 99 17.87 -12.02 12.35
N CYS A 100 18.79 -12.38 11.45
CA CYS A 100 18.92 -13.75 10.95
C CYS A 100 19.27 -14.73 12.08
N LEU A 101 18.63 -15.92 12.05
CA LEU A 101 18.85 -16.97 13.00
C LEU A 101 19.87 -18.02 12.51
N VAL A 102 20.07 -18.10 11.21
CA VAL A 102 21.01 -18.99 10.55
C VAL A 102 22.02 -18.17 9.76
N ASP A 103 23.29 -18.51 9.91
CA ASP A 103 24.39 -17.99 9.12
C ASP A 103 24.64 -18.97 7.96
N GLY A 104 24.40 -18.49 6.73
CA GLY A 104 24.46 -19.29 5.52
C GLY A 104 25.69 -18.99 4.67
N GLN A 105 26.31 -20.03 4.11
CA GLN A 105 27.37 -19.94 3.12
C GLN A 105 26.93 -20.55 1.79
N GLY A 106 26.96 -19.76 0.72
CA GLY A 106 26.46 -20.13 -0.59
C GLY A 106 25.32 -19.24 -1.09
N ASN A 107 24.57 -19.71 -2.07
CA ASN A 107 23.42 -18.96 -2.62
C ASN A 107 22.12 -19.36 -1.90
N PHE A 108 21.59 -18.44 -1.10
CA PHE A 108 20.31 -18.57 -0.39
C PHE A 108 19.17 -17.79 -1.05
N GLY A 109 19.27 -17.50 -2.35
CA GLY A 109 18.31 -16.71 -3.09
C GLY A 109 18.63 -15.21 -3.02
N SER A 110 17.82 -14.41 -3.70
CA SER A 110 17.97 -12.97 -3.77
C SER A 110 16.64 -12.24 -3.62
N VAL A 111 16.72 -10.94 -3.44
CA VAL A 111 15.55 -10.04 -3.42
C VAL A 111 14.85 -9.97 -4.79
N ASP A 112 15.53 -10.42 -5.86
CA ASP A 112 14.97 -10.58 -7.20
C ASP A 112 14.04 -11.79 -7.34
N GLY A 113 14.04 -12.66 -6.31
CA GLY A 113 13.24 -13.86 -6.30
C GLY A 113 13.94 -15.07 -6.92
N ASP A 114 15.27 -15.00 -7.10
CA ASP A 114 16.05 -16.16 -7.49
C ASP A 114 15.92 -17.26 -6.43
N PRO A 115 15.73 -18.51 -6.84
CA PRO A 115 15.67 -19.62 -5.91
C PRO A 115 17.03 -19.87 -5.27
N PRO A 116 17.06 -20.39 -4.02
CA PRO A 116 18.31 -20.84 -3.40
C PRO A 116 18.92 -21.99 -4.18
N ALA A 117 20.23 -22.16 -4.06
CA ALA A 117 20.91 -23.34 -4.57
C ALA A 117 20.41 -24.59 -3.83
N ALA A 118 20.50 -25.76 -4.45
CA ALA A 118 20.11 -27.03 -3.82
C ALA A 118 20.87 -27.24 -2.50
N MET A 119 20.23 -27.83 -1.47
CA MET A 119 20.76 -28.02 -0.12
C MET A 119 22.09 -28.76 -0.01
N ARG A 120 22.48 -29.48 -1.06
CA ARG A 120 23.79 -30.16 -1.18
C ARG A 120 24.96 -29.20 -1.44
N TYR A 121 24.65 -27.97 -1.94
CA TYR A 121 25.68 -26.97 -2.25
C TYR A 121 25.80 -25.91 -1.15
N THR A 122 24.73 -25.64 -0.41
CA THR A 122 24.72 -24.65 0.66
C THR A 122 25.21 -25.23 1.98
N GLU A 123 25.75 -24.38 2.82
CA GLU A 123 26.25 -24.73 4.15
C GLU A 123 25.66 -23.74 5.17
N VAL A 124 25.43 -24.21 6.39
CA VAL A 124 24.78 -23.44 7.44
C VAL A 124 25.43 -23.68 8.82
N ARG A 125 25.30 -22.68 9.66
CA ARG A 125 25.52 -22.75 11.12
C ARG A 125 24.58 -21.78 11.82
N MET A 126 24.42 -21.88 13.13
CA MET A 126 23.67 -20.89 13.91
C MET A 126 24.38 -19.55 13.91
N THR A 127 23.61 -18.45 14.01
CA THR A 127 24.16 -17.14 14.35
C THR A 127 24.46 -17.07 15.84
N ARG A 128 25.22 -16.06 16.26
CA ARG A 128 25.49 -15.84 17.69
C ARG A 128 24.20 -15.58 18.47
N THR A 129 23.31 -14.77 17.93
CA THR A 129 22.00 -14.48 18.50
C THR A 129 21.18 -15.74 18.76
N THR A 130 21.23 -16.73 17.85
CA THR A 130 20.49 -17.98 18.00
C THR A 130 20.97 -18.82 19.18
N GLN A 131 22.22 -18.71 19.59
CA GLN A 131 22.70 -19.39 20.78
C GLN A 131 21.97 -18.91 22.04
N ASP A 132 21.64 -17.62 22.14
CA ASP A 132 20.88 -17.06 23.26
C ASP A 132 19.42 -17.55 23.32
N PHE A 133 18.90 -18.18 22.24
CA PHE A 133 17.61 -18.88 22.28
C PHE A 133 17.69 -20.25 22.95
N LEU A 134 18.86 -20.86 22.94
CA LEU A 134 19.08 -22.23 23.38
C LEU A 134 19.85 -22.32 24.69
N ASP A 135 20.37 -21.18 25.18
CA ASP A 135 21.02 -21.11 26.46
C ASP A 135 20.10 -21.61 27.57
N ASP A 136 20.70 -22.34 28.50
CA ASP A 136 20.01 -22.94 29.66
C ASP A 136 18.97 -24.04 29.29
N LEU A 137 18.92 -24.55 28.07
CA LEU A 137 18.00 -25.62 27.65
C LEU A 137 18.26 -26.93 28.42
N ASP A 138 19.50 -27.17 28.84
CA ASP A 138 19.93 -28.32 29.64
C ASP A 138 19.62 -28.21 31.12
N LYS A 139 19.04 -27.07 31.56
CA LYS A 139 18.75 -26.79 32.96
C LYS A 139 17.28 -26.93 33.33
N GLU A 140 16.52 -27.78 32.65
CA GLU A 140 15.10 -28.01 32.93
C GLU A 140 14.22 -26.73 32.88
N THR A 141 14.62 -25.74 32.12
CA THR A 141 13.97 -24.41 32.06
C THR A 141 12.64 -24.42 31.32
N VAL A 142 12.45 -25.38 30.42
CA VAL A 142 11.23 -25.58 29.59
C VAL A 142 10.80 -27.04 29.62
N ASP A 143 9.53 -27.25 29.23
CA ASP A 143 8.97 -28.60 29.17
C ASP A 143 9.32 -29.26 27.84
N PHE A 144 9.51 -30.57 27.87
CA PHE A 144 9.78 -31.45 26.72
C PHE A 144 8.59 -32.37 26.47
N ALA A 145 8.38 -32.70 25.20
CA ALA A 145 7.38 -33.69 24.77
C ALA A 145 8.04 -34.77 23.92
N PRO A 146 7.45 -35.96 23.82
CA PRO A 146 7.90 -36.98 22.88
C PRO A 146 7.84 -36.50 21.45
N THR A 147 8.83 -36.90 20.62
CA THR A 147 8.75 -36.71 19.16
C THR A 147 7.60 -37.51 18.55
N TYR A 148 7.32 -37.25 17.26
CA TYR A 148 6.20 -37.89 16.54
C TYR A 148 6.20 -39.44 16.59
N ASP A 149 7.38 -40.05 16.72
CA ASP A 149 7.58 -41.51 16.86
C ASP A 149 7.80 -41.97 18.30
N GLY A 150 7.85 -41.07 19.26
CA GLY A 150 8.10 -41.33 20.67
C GLY A 150 9.52 -41.78 21.00
N SER A 151 10.45 -41.77 20.07
CA SER A 151 11.83 -42.25 20.27
C SER A 151 12.73 -41.26 21.00
N LEU A 152 12.45 -39.97 20.85
CA LEU A 152 13.23 -38.87 21.44
C LEU A 152 12.31 -37.87 22.14
N MET A 153 12.92 -36.86 22.76
CA MET A 153 12.23 -35.74 23.36
C MET A 153 12.61 -34.46 22.66
N GLU A 154 11.62 -33.58 22.41
CA GLU A 154 11.81 -32.25 21.84
C GLU A 154 11.25 -31.17 22.77
N PRO A 155 11.84 -29.96 22.81
CA PRO A 155 11.33 -28.88 23.65
C PRO A 155 10.03 -28.32 23.08
N LEU A 156 9.01 -28.09 23.93
CA LEU A 156 7.75 -27.45 23.55
C LEU A 156 7.94 -25.98 23.20
N VAL A 157 8.94 -25.34 23.81
CA VAL A 157 9.31 -23.94 23.60
C VAL A 157 10.80 -23.78 23.93
N LEU A 158 11.48 -22.79 23.35
CA LEU A 158 12.85 -22.49 23.70
C LEU A 158 12.95 -21.46 24.84
N PRO A 159 13.98 -21.56 25.73
CA PRO A 159 14.18 -20.65 26.87
C PRO A 159 14.80 -19.31 26.41
N THR A 160 14.35 -18.74 25.31
CA THR A 160 14.98 -17.60 24.66
C THR A 160 15.08 -16.38 25.57
N LYS A 161 16.26 -15.74 25.58
CA LYS A 161 16.50 -14.42 26.17
C LYS A 161 16.07 -13.29 25.22
N VAL A 162 15.98 -13.58 23.92
CA VAL A 162 15.72 -12.62 22.85
C VAL A 162 14.21 -12.56 22.56
N PRO A 163 13.59 -11.39 22.50
CA PRO A 163 12.16 -11.23 22.22
C PRO A 163 11.84 -11.45 20.73
N ASN A 164 12.08 -12.67 20.22
CA ASN A 164 12.10 -13.00 18.80
C ASN A 164 10.80 -12.67 18.07
N LEU A 165 9.62 -12.93 18.69
CA LEU A 165 8.34 -12.66 18.04
C LEU A 165 8.18 -11.20 17.65
N LEU A 166 8.71 -10.29 18.46
CA LEU A 166 8.65 -8.85 18.21
C LEU A 166 9.74 -8.39 17.24
N ILE A 167 10.98 -8.88 17.39
CA ILE A 167 12.08 -8.38 16.57
C ILE A 167 12.09 -8.94 15.14
N ASN A 168 11.67 -10.18 14.92
CA ASN A 168 11.62 -10.82 13.60
C ASN A 168 10.21 -10.91 13.03
N GLY A 169 9.17 -10.76 13.86
CA GLY A 169 7.81 -10.97 13.45
C GLY A 169 7.50 -12.42 13.05
N SER A 170 6.32 -12.63 12.50
CA SER A 170 5.92 -13.91 11.91
C SER A 170 4.75 -13.73 10.97
N SER A 171 4.73 -14.44 9.85
CA SER A 171 3.57 -14.49 8.96
C SER A 171 3.12 -15.94 8.76
N GLY A 172 1.81 -16.20 8.74
CA GLY A 172 1.28 -17.55 8.56
C GLY A 172 -0.22 -17.54 8.29
N ILE A 173 -0.65 -18.53 7.51
CA ILE A 173 -2.05 -18.75 7.17
C ILE A 173 -2.48 -20.09 7.76
N ALA A 174 -3.43 -20.07 8.68
CA ALA A 174 -4.05 -21.24 9.28
C ALA A 174 -5.49 -21.41 8.79
N VAL A 175 -6.20 -22.38 9.31
CA VAL A 175 -7.62 -22.59 9.00
C VAL A 175 -8.46 -21.52 9.68
N GLY A 176 -9.13 -20.68 8.89
CA GLY A 176 -10.02 -19.63 9.40
C GLY A 176 -9.34 -18.41 10.01
N MET A 177 -8.00 -18.36 10.07
CA MET A 177 -7.24 -17.24 10.65
C MET A 177 -5.86 -17.10 10.03
N ALA A 178 -5.28 -15.89 10.13
CA ALA A 178 -3.92 -15.62 9.68
C ALA A 178 -3.20 -14.74 10.70
N THR A 179 -1.89 -14.88 10.77
CA THR A 179 -0.99 -14.00 11.51
C THR A 179 -0.09 -13.25 10.56
N ASN A 180 0.18 -11.99 10.86
CA ASN A 180 1.14 -11.17 10.13
C ASN A 180 1.73 -10.13 11.08
N ILE A 181 2.69 -10.56 11.88
CA ILE A 181 3.37 -9.75 12.89
C ILE A 181 4.60 -9.14 12.23
N PRO A 182 4.71 -7.79 12.17
CA PRO A 182 5.87 -7.14 11.57
C PRO A 182 7.10 -7.23 12.47
N PRO A 183 8.32 -7.18 11.91
CA PRO A 183 9.55 -7.06 12.67
C PRO A 183 9.72 -5.67 13.28
N HIS A 184 10.55 -5.57 14.36
CA HIS A 184 10.86 -4.33 15.05
C HIS A 184 12.36 -4.24 15.36
N ASN A 185 12.81 -3.04 15.67
CA ASN A 185 14.18 -2.81 16.13
C ASN A 185 14.42 -3.40 17.53
N LEU A 186 15.53 -4.14 17.69
CA LEU A 186 15.86 -4.81 18.94
C LEU A 186 16.07 -3.84 20.10
N SER A 187 16.80 -2.74 19.86
CA SER A 187 17.09 -1.75 20.90
C SER A 187 15.82 -1.07 21.41
N GLU A 188 14.85 -0.81 20.52
CA GLU A 188 13.55 -0.24 20.87
C GLU A 188 12.67 -1.23 21.64
N ILE A 189 12.66 -2.50 21.26
CA ILE A 189 11.90 -3.54 21.96
C ILE A 189 12.48 -3.78 23.35
N CYS A 190 13.80 -3.84 23.51
CA CYS A 190 14.44 -3.95 24.82
C CYS A 190 14.06 -2.77 25.73
N ALA A 191 14.15 -1.54 25.22
CA ALA A 191 13.75 -0.35 25.96
C ALA A 191 12.25 -0.37 26.33
N GLY A 192 11.39 -0.87 25.43
CA GLY A 192 9.96 -1.05 25.70
C GLY A 192 9.68 -2.08 26.77
N ILE A 193 10.40 -3.21 26.81
CA ILE A 193 10.29 -4.23 27.85
C ILE A 193 10.75 -3.69 29.19
N GLU A 194 11.90 -2.99 29.24
CA GLU A 194 12.39 -2.32 30.45
C GLU A 194 11.35 -1.35 31.02
N LYS A 195 10.73 -0.54 30.14
CA LYS A 195 9.68 0.42 30.55
C LYS A 195 8.45 -0.25 31.14
N VAL A 196 8.02 -1.41 30.59
CA VAL A 196 6.91 -2.21 31.13
C VAL A 196 7.28 -2.84 32.48
N ILE A 197 8.52 -3.28 32.68
CA ILE A 197 9.01 -3.82 33.96
C ILE A 197 9.00 -2.72 35.03
N GLU A 198 9.41 -1.51 34.69
CA GLU A 198 9.45 -0.36 35.62
C GLU A 198 8.05 0.16 35.96
N ASN A 199 7.19 0.23 34.98
CA ASN A 199 5.81 0.68 35.15
C ASN A 199 4.82 -0.28 34.44
N PRO A 200 4.24 -1.25 35.17
CA PRO A 200 3.23 -2.16 34.57
C PRO A 200 1.99 -1.45 34.01
N GLU A 201 1.70 -0.21 34.49
CA GLU A 201 0.57 0.59 34.04
C GLU A 201 0.93 1.55 32.88
N VAL A 202 2.11 1.38 32.25
CA VAL A 202 2.54 2.19 31.12
C VAL A 202 1.47 2.25 30.03
N THR A 203 1.19 3.46 29.56
CA THR A 203 0.22 3.72 28.50
C THR A 203 0.79 3.38 27.12
N LEU A 204 -0.10 3.17 26.13
CA LEU A 204 0.34 2.92 24.75
C LEU A 204 1.16 4.09 24.21
N GLY A 205 0.78 5.34 24.50
CA GLY A 205 1.51 6.54 24.06
C GLY A 205 2.94 6.59 24.57
N GLU A 206 3.14 6.28 25.86
CA GLU A 206 4.47 6.19 26.45
C GLU A 206 5.28 5.04 25.88
N LEU A 207 4.64 3.90 25.57
CA LEU A 207 5.32 2.76 24.96
C LEU A 207 5.73 3.10 23.51
N MET A 208 4.89 3.78 22.76
CA MET A 208 5.20 4.24 21.40
C MET A 208 6.26 5.34 21.33
N SER A 209 6.60 6.00 22.45
CA SER A 209 7.75 6.93 22.49
C SER A 209 9.10 6.21 22.36
N VAL A 210 9.16 4.92 22.69
CA VAL A 210 10.37 4.07 22.59
C VAL A 210 10.25 3.01 21.50
N ILE A 211 9.03 2.56 21.18
CA ILE A 211 8.73 1.64 20.06
C ILE A 211 7.82 2.38 19.06
N PRO A 212 8.35 3.25 18.20
CA PRO A 212 7.54 4.11 17.36
C PRO A 212 6.79 3.35 16.24
N GLY A 213 7.25 2.16 15.87
CA GLY A 213 6.64 1.34 14.83
C GLY A 213 7.49 0.17 14.37
N PRO A 214 7.01 -0.62 13.40
CA PRO A 214 7.77 -1.68 12.76
C PRO A 214 9.09 -1.21 12.16
N ASP A 215 10.07 -2.12 12.06
CA ASP A 215 11.37 -1.89 11.46
C ASP A 215 11.73 -3.04 10.51
N PHE A 216 11.58 -2.79 9.21
CA PHE A 216 11.72 -3.82 8.18
C PHE A 216 13.17 -4.03 7.75
N PRO A 217 13.58 -5.26 7.42
CA PRO A 217 14.94 -5.56 6.96
C PRO A 217 15.31 -4.84 5.66
N THR A 218 14.33 -4.57 4.80
CA THR A 218 14.51 -3.90 3.50
C THR A 218 14.37 -2.38 3.58
N SER A 219 14.36 -1.81 4.80
CA SER A 219 14.28 -0.35 5.04
C SER A 219 12.98 0.28 4.52
N GLY A 220 13.04 1.38 3.76
CA GLY A 220 11.90 2.10 3.21
C GLY A 220 11.22 3.03 4.21
N PHE A 221 10.03 3.51 3.84
CA PHE A 221 9.24 4.43 4.64
C PHE A 221 7.92 3.80 5.08
N ILE A 222 7.49 4.06 6.32
CA ILE A 222 6.11 3.84 6.76
C ILE A 222 5.41 5.19 6.75
N ILE A 223 4.24 5.27 6.10
CA ILE A 223 3.45 6.48 5.94
C ILE A 223 2.35 6.53 6.99
N GLY A 224 2.40 7.58 7.83
CA GLY A 224 1.41 7.82 8.88
C GLY A 224 1.52 6.90 10.09
N LYS A 225 1.01 7.34 11.24
CA LYS A 225 1.07 6.60 12.52
C LYS A 225 -0.22 5.87 12.87
N LYS A 226 -1.35 6.23 12.23
CA LYS A 226 -2.68 5.71 12.59
C LYS A 226 -2.75 4.18 12.55
N GLY A 227 -2.30 3.56 11.47
CA GLY A 227 -2.33 2.09 11.34
C GLY A 227 -1.44 1.37 12.36
N ILE A 228 -0.35 2.00 12.84
CA ILE A 228 0.50 1.49 13.91
C ILE A 228 -0.24 1.55 15.24
N VAL A 229 -0.85 2.69 15.56
CA VAL A 229 -1.66 2.88 16.78
C VAL A 229 -2.79 1.85 16.85
N ASP A 230 -3.53 1.69 15.74
CA ASP A 230 -4.61 0.70 15.63
C ASP A 230 -4.08 -0.72 15.89
N ALA A 231 -2.95 -1.09 15.27
CA ALA A 231 -2.34 -2.42 15.44
C ALA A 231 -1.90 -2.67 16.88
N TYR A 232 -1.23 -1.71 17.50
CA TYR A 232 -0.68 -1.87 18.86
C TYR A 232 -1.75 -1.83 19.94
N SER A 233 -2.88 -1.15 19.70
CA SER A 233 -4.01 -1.08 20.64
C SER A 233 -5.00 -2.24 20.50
N THR A 234 -5.25 -2.74 19.29
CA THR A 234 -6.29 -3.74 19.01
C THR A 234 -5.77 -5.08 18.50
N GLY A 235 -4.47 -5.16 18.18
CA GLY A 235 -3.87 -6.32 17.51
C GLY A 235 -4.11 -6.36 16.00
N ARG A 236 -4.80 -5.36 15.42
CA ARG A 236 -5.05 -5.27 13.96
C ARG A 236 -4.86 -3.85 13.47
N GLY A 237 -4.18 -3.70 12.33
CA GLY A 237 -3.98 -2.40 11.70
C GLY A 237 -3.49 -2.54 10.27
N ILE A 238 -3.54 -1.46 9.52
CA ILE A 238 -3.02 -1.42 8.16
C ILE A 238 -2.05 -0.25 8.07
N ILE A 239 -0.81 -0.53 7.69
CA ILE A 239 0.21 0.47 7.42
C ILE A 239 0.53 0.52 5.93
N LYS A 240 0.94 1.68 5.44
CA LYS A 240 1.43 1.85 4.06
C LYS A 240 2.95 1.90 4.09
N ILE A 241 3.60 1.03 3.32
CA ILE A 241 5.06 0.99 3.17
C ILE A 241 5.39 1.54 1.78
N ARG A 242 6.40 2.42 1.70
CA ARG A 242 6.84 3.07 0.46
C ARG A 242 8.33 2.85 0.24
N ALA A 243 8.70 2.59 -1.01
CA ALA A 243 10.09 2.53 -1.46
C ALA A 243 10.82 3.86 -1.21
N ARG A 244 12.13 3.79 -0.93
CA ARG A 244 12.99 4.98 -0.93
C ARG A 244 13.44 5.27 -2.34
N ALA A 245 13.03 6.41 -2.86
CA ALA A 245 13.41 6.87 -4.18
C ALA A 245 13.66 8.39 -4.18
N PHE A 246 14.58 8.83 -5.02
CA PHE A 246 14.92 10.23 -5.19
C PHE A 246 15.17 10.55 -6.66
N VAL A 247 15.02 11.84 -7.01
CA VAL A 247 15.24 12.34 -8.36
C VAL A 247 16.64 12.93 -8.44
N GLU A 248 17.38 12.53 -9.45
CA GLU A 248 18.73 13.00 -9.73
C GLU A 248 18.79 13.62 -11.13
N LYS A 249 19.45 14.79 -11.25
CA LYS A 249 19.73 15.41 -12.54
C LYS A 249 21.04 14.86 -13.11
N PHE A 250 21.04 14.53 -14.38
CA PHE A 250 22.24 14.05 -15.07
C PHE A 250 22.43 14.72 -16.43
N ALA A 251 23.33 14.24 -17.29
CA ALA A 251 23.77 14.88 -18.52
C ALA A 251 22.64 15.53 -19.35
N ASN A 252 22.87 16.74 -19.89
CA ASN A 252 21.93 17.49 -20.72
C ASN A 252 20.60 17.89 -20.05
N ASN A 253 20.62 18.14 -18.74
CA ASN A 253 19.44 18.53 -17.95
C ASN A 253 18.31 17.51 -17.97
N LYS A 254 18.61 16.23 -18.20
CA LYS A 254 17.69 15.12 -18.03
C LYS A 254 17.58 14.74 -16.55
N GLU A 255 16.43 14.20 -16.16
CA GLU A 255 16.19 13.67 -14.82
C GLU A 255 16.13 12.16 -14.85
N ARG A 256 16.53 11.53 -13.75
CA ARG A 256 16.35 10.11 -13.51
C ARG A 256 15.87 9.87 -12.09
N ILE A 257 15.07 8.84 -11.92
CA ILE A 257 14.59 8.38 -10.61
C ILE A 257 15.47 7.22 -10.20
N ILE A 258 16.05 7.31 -9.00
CA ILE A 258 16.85 6.26 -8.39
C ILE A 258 16.03 5.65 -7.25
N VAL A 259 15.82 4.34 -7.27
CA VAL A 259 15.18 3.59 -6.18
C VAL A 259 16.27 2.80 -5.47
N SER A 260 16.52 3.13 -4.19
CA SER A 260 17.55 2.50 -3.36
C SER A 260 17.00 1.45 -2.40
N GLU A 261 15.70 1.49 -2.09
CA GLU A 261 15.06 0.55 -1.18
C GLU A 261 13.64 0.24 -1.67
N ILE A 262 13.19 -0.99 -1.48
CA ILE A 262 11.84 -1.43 -1.86
C ILE A 262 11.06 -1.89 -0.62
N PRO A 263 9.71 -1.86 -0.66
CA PRO A 263 8.89 -2.30 0.46
C PRO A 263 9.15 -3.76 0.82
N TYR A 264 9.00 -4.07 2.10
CA TYR A 264 9.17 -5.42 2.64
C TYR A 264 8.29 -6.45 1.91
N GLN A 265 8.85 -7.63 1.63
CA GLN A 265 8.23 -8.74 0.88
C GLN A 265 7.90 -8.43 -0.59
N VAL A 266 8.36 -7.33 -1.15
CA VAL A 266 8.26 -7.05 -2.58
C VAL A 266 9.43 -7.71 -3.32
N ASN A 267 9.12 -8.45 -4.39
CA ASN A 267 10.10 -9.02 -5.29
C ASN A 267 10.56 -7.96 -6.30
N LYS A 268 11.87 -7.67 -6.35
CA LYS A 268 12.45 -6.62 -7.21
C LYS A 268 12.25 -6.93 -8.70
N GLY A 269 12.48 -8.17 -9.14
CA GLY A 269 12.31 -8.56 -10.52
C GLY A 269 10.87 -8.39 -11.02
N ARG A 270 9.88 -8.84 -10.23
CA ARG A 270 8.46 -8.62 -10.55
C ARG A 270 8.05 -7.16 -10.51
N LEU A 271 8.66 -6.36 -9.63
CA LEU A 271 8.43 -4.92 -9.60
C LEU A 271 8.88 -4.25 -10.89
N LEU A 272 10.07 -4.60 -11.40
CA LEU A 272 10.59 -4.10 -12.68
C LEU A 272 9.72 -4.53 -13.86
N GLU A 273 9.29 -5.78 -13.91
CA GLU A 273 8.34 -6.28 -14.91
C GLU A 273 7.03 -5.49 -14.90
N LYS A 274 6.49 -5.24 -13.69
CA LYS A 274 5.26 -4.46 -13.52
C LYS A 274 5.42 -3.01 -13.94
N MET A 275 6.55 -2.37 -13.65
CA MET A 275 6.86 -1.02 -14.14
C MET A 275 6.88 -1.00 -15.68
N ALA A 276 7.56 -1.94 -16.32
CA ALA A 276 7.62 -2.05 -17.77
C ALA A 276 6.23 -2.32 -18.40
N GLU A 277 5.39 -3.10 -17.73
CA GLU A 277 4.00 -3.34 -18.16
C GLU A 277 3.19 -2.04 -18.15
N GLN A 278 3.26 -1.24 -17.05
CA GLN A 278 2.53 0.04 -16.94
C GLN A 278 2.97 1.05 -18.01
N VAL A 279 4.26 1.03 -18.38
CA VAL A 279 4.77 1.86 -19.49
C VAL A 279 4.22 1.38 -20.84
N ARG A 280 4.19 0.06 -21.11
CA ARG A 280 3.62 -0.52 -22.34
C ARG A 280 2.12 -0.26 -22.46
N GLU A 281 1.38 -0.33 -21.36
CA GLU A 281 -0.06 -0.03 -21.29
C GLU A 281 -0.34 1.48 -21.36
N LYS A 282 0.69 2.34 -21.44
CA LYS A 282 0.60 3.81 -21.44
C LYS A 282 -0.11 4.39 -20.21
N LYS A 283 -0.10 3.68 -19.10
CA LYS A 283 -0.58 4.20 -17.81
C LYS A 283 0.45 5.12 -17.15
N ILE A 284 1.74 4.87 -17.43
CA ILE A 284 2.85 5.74 -17.06
C ILE A 284 3.55 6.13 -18.34
N GLU A 285 3.49 7.41 -18.68
CA GLU A 285 4.20 7.98 -19.82
C GLU A 285 5.44 8.76 -19.34
N GLY A 286 6.38 9.04 -20.23
CA GLY A 286 7.54 9.86 -19.91
C GLY A 286 8.79 9.09 -19.46
N ILE A 287 8.74 7.77 -19.31
CA ILE A 287 9.91 6.93 -19.05
C ILE A 287 10.60 6.61 -20.38
N SER A 288 11.93 6.73 -20.43
CA SER A 288 12.76 6.35 -21.57
C SER A 288 13.40 4.99 -21.40
N GLU A 289 13.87 4.66 -20.21
CA GLU A 289 14.56 3.41 -19.90
C GLU A 289 14.40 3.02 -18.43
N ILE A 290 14.37 1.73 -18.14
CA ILE A 290 14.38 1.17 -16.79
C ILE A 290 15.53 0.17 -16.74
N ARG A 291 16.47 0.35 -15.80
CA ARG A 291 17.62 -0.54 -15.61
C ARG A 291 17.76 -0.93 -14.16
N ASP A 292 18.24 -2.14 -13.94
CA ASP A 292 18.73 -2.60 -12.65
C ASP A 292 20.26 -2.47 -12.62
N GLU A 293 20.73 -1.60 -11.74
CA GLU A 293 22.17 -1.36 -11.52
C GLU A 293 22.57 -1.85 -10.10
N SER A 294 21.77 -2.71 -9.49
CA SER A 294 22.05 -3.24 -8.15
C SER A 294 23.32 -4.10 -8.18
N ASP A 295 24.17 -3.92 -7.20
CA ASP A 295 25.43 -4.65 -7.03
C ASP A 295 25.69 -5.02 -5.56
N ARG A 296 26.95 -5.28 -5.19
CA ARG A 296 27.35 -5.61 -3.81
C ARG A 296 27.24 -4.44 -2.86
N ASP A 297 27.25 -3.22 -3.35
CA ASP A 297 27.16 -1.99 -2.56
C ASP A 297 25.71 -1.63 -2.21
N GLY A 298 24.74 -2.27 -2.87
CA GLY A 298 23.33 -2.11 -2.56
C GLY A 298 22.37 -2.18 -3.75
N MET A 299 21.11 -1.97 -3.45
CA MET A 299 20.03 -1.91 -4.44
C MET A 299 20.04 -0.57 -5.17
N ARG A 300 19.98 -0.60 -6.51
CA ARG A 300 19.91 0.58 -7.34
C ARG A 300 19.09 0.31 -8.61
N ILE A 301 17.81 0.71 -8.60
CA ILE A 301 16.98 0.71 -9.79
C ILE A 301 17.02 2.11 -10.39
N VAL A 302 17.37 2.22 -11.66
CA VAL A 302 17.47 3.50 -12.38
C VAL A 302 16.37 3.59 -13.41
N ILE A 303 15.57 4.66 -13.32
CA ILE A 303 14.47 4.94 -14.23
C ILE A 303 14.77 6.29 -14.90
N GLU A 304 15.17 6.27 -16.16
CA GLU A 304 15.46 7.49 -16.94
C GLU A 304 14.17 8.08 -17.51
N THR A 305 14.02 9.39 -17.38
CA THR A 305 12.86 10.11 -17.93
C THR A 305 13.16 10.68 -19.32
N LYS A 306 12.11 10.89 -20.10
CA LYS A 306 12.22 11.64 -21.37
C LYS A 306 12.48 13.11 -21.07
N ARG A 307 13.02 13.84 -22.05
CA ARG A 307 13.48 15.22 -21.89
C ARG A 307 12.40 16.20 -21.40
N ASP A 308 11.15 15.97 -21.80
CA ASP A 308 10.02 16.85 -21.52
C ASP A 308 9.09 16.27 -20.43
N ALA A 309 9.57 15.32 -19.62
CA ALA A 309 8.82 14.65 -18.59
C ALA A 309 9.34 15.06 -17.20
N HIS A 310 8.41 15.30 -16.27
CA HIS A 310 8.73 15.63 -14.89
C HIS A 310 8.90 14.35 -14.06
N ALA A 311 10.10 14.12 -13.54
CA ALA A 311 10.43 12.91 -12.79
C ALA A 311 9.57 12.73 -11.53
N LEU A 312 9.19 13.79 -10.82
CA LEU A 312 8.34 13.72 -9.63
C LEU A 312 6.91 13.21 -9.96
N VAL A 313 6.36 13.63 -11.09
CA VAL A 313 5.06 13.15 -11.57
C VAL A 313 5.12 11.66 -11.88
N ILE A 314 6.19 11.22 -12.56
CA ILE A 314 6.41 9.80 -12.87
C ILE A 314 6.61 9.00 -11.59
N LEU A 315 7.37 9.52 -10.61
CA LEU A 315 7.57 8.87 -9.33
C LEU A 315 6.25 8.63 -8.57
N ASN A 316 5.37 9.62 -8.56
CA ASN A 316 4.04 9.48 -7.94
C ASN A 316 3.16 8.47 -8.68
N GLN A 317 3.22 8.44 -10.01
CA GLN A 317 2.53 7.39 -10.79
C GLN A 317 3.09 5.99 -10.48
N LEU A 318 4.42 5.85 -10.32
CA LEU A 318 5.05 4.60 -9.92
C LEU A 318 4.56 4.15 -8.53
N TYR A 319 4.45 5.06 -7.55
CA TYR A 319 3.86 4.75 -6.24
C TYR A 319 2.38 4.34 -6.33
N LYS A 320 1.62 4.89 -7.27
CA LYS A 320 0.18 4.62 -7.45
C LYS A 320 -0.10 3.31 -8.19
N TYR A 321 0.68 2.98 -9.22
CA TYR A 321 0.39 1.88 -10.14
C TYR A 321 1.29 0.66 -9.98
N THR A 322 2.29 0.71 -9.08
CA THR A 322 3.24 -0.38 -8.85
C THR A 322 3.39 -0.71 -7.36
N GLN A 323 4.14 -1.77 -7.07
CA GLN A 323 4.45 -2.17 -5.70
C GLN A 323 5.54 -1.31 -5.02
N MET A 324 5.90 -0.15 -5.58
CA MET A 324 6.73 0.84 -4.87
C MET A 324 6.04 1.42 -3.63
N LYS A 325 4.71 1.31 -3.53
CA LYS A 325 3.91 1.60 -2.35
C LYS A 325 2.93 0.45 -2.14
N VAL A 326 2.98 -0.20 -0.98
CA VAL A 326 2.14 -1.35 -0.64
C VAL A 326 1.46 -1.15 0.72
N SER A 327 0.31 -1.78 0.89
CA SER A 327 -0.35 -1.87 2.19
C SER A 327 0.08 -3.15 2.89
N PHE A 328 0.51 -3.05 4.15
CA PHE A 328 0.86 -4.17 5.01
C PHE A 328 -0.19 -4.28 6.12
N GLY A 329 -0.96 -5.36 6.09
CA GLY A 329 -1.96 -5.65 7.12
C GLY A 329 -1.31 -6.30 8.33
N ILE A 330 -1.33 -5.63 9.47
CA ILE A 330 -0.80 -6.16 10.74
C ILE A 330 -1.88 -6.99 11.42
N ILE A 331 -1.53 -8.21 11.83
CA ILE A 331 -2.39 -9.09 12.64
C ILE A 331 -1.49 -9.75 13.68
N LEU A 332 -1.60 -9.29 14.93
CA LEU A 332 -0.79 -9.76 16.05
C LEU A 332 -1.44 -11.01 16.67
N LEU A 333 -1.50 -12.09 15.90
CA LEU A 333 -2.08 -13.37 16.32
C LEU A 333 -0.96 -14.35 16.68
N ALA A 334 -0.98 -14.91 17.87
CA ALA A 334 -0.02 -15.92 18.32
C ALA A 334 -0.71 -17.00 19.17
N ILE A 335 -0.03 -18.11 19.41
CA ILE A 335 -0.49 -19.18 20.31
C ILE A 335 -0.15 -18.81 21.75
N VAL A 336 -1.17 -18.70 22.59
CA VAL A 336 -1.09 -18.47 24.05
C VAL A 336 -1.70 -19.66 24.76
N ASN A 337 -0.91 -20.40 25.53
CA ASN A 337 -1.38 -21.60 26.26
C ASN A 337 -2.18 -22.60 25.38
N GLY A 338 -1.69 -22.82 24.15
CA GLY A 338 -2.31 -23.76 23.20
C GLY A 338 -3.52 -23.19 22.46
N ARG A 339 -3.86 -21.90 22.58
CA ARG A 339 -4.99 -21.25 21.90
C ARG A 339 -4.52 -20.05 21.08
N PRO A 340 -5.09 -19.84 19.89
CA PRO A 340 -4.79 -18.65 19.10
C PRO A 340 -5.47 -17.41 19.69
N GLU A 341 -4.70 -16.36 19.96
CA GLU A 341 -5.21 -15.11 20.51
C GLU A 341 -4.65 -13.92 19.74
N ILE A 342 -5.50 -12.89 19.52
CA ILE A 342 -5.07 -11.60 18.97
C ILE A 342 -4.65 -10.71 20.15
N LEU A 343 -3.43 -10.20 20.09
CA LEU A 343 -2.78 -9.54 21.21
C LEU A 343 -2.49 -8.07 20.89
N THR A 344 -2.47 -7.24 21.93
CA THR A 344 -1.90 -5.89 21.86
C THR A 344 -0.38 -5.95 22.02
N LEU A 345 0.34 -4.90 21.63
CA LEU A 345 1.79 -4.84 21.83
C LEU A 345 2.16 -5.04 23.30
N LYS A 346 1.48 -4.35 24.22
CA LYS A 346 1.72 -4.49 25.68
C LYS A 346 1.46 -5.91 26.17
N ALA A 347 0.43 -6.58 25.66
CA ALA A 347 0.16 -7.97 26.01
C ALA A 347 1.29 -8.90 25.54
N MET A 348 1.81 -8.72 24.32
CA MET A 348 2.94 -9.51 23.82
C MET A 348 4.19 -9.34 24.69
N ILE A 349 4.52 -8.11 25.07
CA ILE A 349 5.63 -7.81 25.99
C ILE A 349 5.41 -8.49 27.34
N ASN A 350 4.22 -8.43 27.91
CA ASN A 350 3.89 -9.07 29.19
C ASN A 350 4.05 -10.60 29.13
N HIS A 351 3.65 -11.24 28.03
CA HIS A 351 3.85 -12.68 27.84
C HIS A 351 5.34 -13.04 27.74
N PHE A 352 6.14 -12.24 27.08
CA PHE A 352 7.58 -12.42 27.05
C PHE A 352 8.20 -12.30 28.45
N ILE A 353 7.88 -11.24 29.21
CA ILE A 353 8.35 -11.06 30.60
C ILE A 353 7.94 -12.27 31.47
N LYS A 354 6.70 -12.73 31.34
CA LYS A 354 6.21 -13.91 32.07
C LYS A 354 7.02 -15.16 31.74
N HIS A 355 7.28 -15.40 30.46
CA HIS A 355 8.11 -16.53 30.02
C HIS A 355 9.55 -16.42 30.58
N ARG A 356 10.19 -15.25 30.50
CA ARG A 356 11.52 -15.05 31.05
C ARG A 356 11.57 -15.28 32.56
N ARG A 357 10.57 -14.80 33.29
CA ARG A 357 10.45 -15.07 34.73
C ARG A 357 10.44 -16.57 35.02
N GLU A 358 9.62 -17.32 34.30
CA GLU A 358 9.52 -18.78 34.46
C GLU A 358 10.86 -19.46 34.17
N VAL A 359 11.52 -19.09 33.08
CA VAL A 359 12.85 -19.63 32.71
C VAL A 359 13.88 -19.35 33.77
N ILE A 360 13.98 -18.12 34.29
CA ILE A 360 14.96 -17.74 35.32
C ILE A 360 14.69 -18.49 36.63
N VAL A 361 13.44 -18.58 37.06
CA VAL A 361 13.07 -19.33 38.27
C VAL A 361 13.44 -20.80 38.12
N ARG A 362 13.10 -21.47 37.02
CA ARG A 362 13.45 -22.86 36.78
C ARG A 362 14.99 -23.06 36.71
N ARG A 363 15.71 -22.20 36.02
CA ARG A 363 17.15 -22.17 35.96
C ARG A 363 17.77 -22.07 37.36
N THR A 364 17.28 -21.12 38.14
CA THR A 364 17.77 -20.88 39.49
C THR A 364 17.49 -22.08 40.42
N ILE A 365 16.32 -22.75 40.31
CA ILE A 365 16.04 -23.97 41.04
C ILE A 365 17.00 -25.09 40.66
N PHE A 366 17.28 -25.26 39.37
CA PHE A 366 18.22 -26.26 38.86
C PHE A 366 19.64 -26.01 39.39
N ASP A 367 20.11 -24.76 39.22
CA ASP A 367 21.45 -24.36 39.67
C ASP A 367 21.58 -24.43 41.21
N LEU A 368 20.52 -24.08 41.95
CA LEU A 368 20.46 -24.24 43.40
C LEU A 368 20.60 -25.71 43.81
N LYS A 369 19.77 -26.62 43.24
CA LYS A 369 19.87 -28.06 43.51
C LYS A 369 21.26 -28.61 43.25
N LYS A 370 21.85 -28.22 42.13
CA LYS A 370 23.20 -28.61 41.76
C LYS A 370 24.27 -28.09 42.73
N ALA A 371 24.14 -26.83 43.14
CA ALA A 371 25.05 -26.17 44.10
C ALA A 371 24.87 -26.81 45.50
N GLU A 372 23.64 -27.05 45.97
CA GLU A 372 23.40 -27.70 47.25
C GLU A 372 23.93 -29.14 47.26
N ALA A 373 23.75 -29.91 46.19
CA ALA A 373 24.28 -31.26 46.06
C ALA A 373 25.82 -31.26 46.09
N ARG A 374 26.47 -30.31 45.43
CA ARG A 374 27.93 -30.18 45.42
C ARG A 374 28.45 -29.68 46.75
N ALA A 375 27.80 -28.68 47.38
CA ALA A 375 28.17 -28.16 48.70
C ALA A 375 28.06 -29.24 49.75
N HIS A 376 27.03 -30.09 49.70
CA HIS A 376 26.86 -31.23 50.61
C HIS A 376 28.03 -32.20 50.54
N ILE A 377 28.53 -32.50 49.34
CA ILE A 377 29.72 -33.35 49.15
C ILE A 377 30.96 -32.63 49.72
N LEU A 378 31.18 -31.37 49.44
CA LEU A 378 32.31 -30.61 49.90
C LEU A 378 32.33 -30.44 51.43
N GLU A 379 31.16 -30.29 52.05
CA GLU A 379 30.98 -30.26 53.49
C GLU A 379 31.49 -31.57 54.12
N GLY A 380 31.09 -32.73 53.56
CA GLY A 380 31.61 -34.02 54.00
C GLY A 380 33.13 -34.16 53.84
N LEU A 381 33.65 -33.71 52.65
CA LEU A 381 35.10 -33.72 52.43
C LEU A 381 35.87 -32.78 53.35
N LYS A 382 35.35 -31.60 53.66
CA LYS A 382 35.93 -30.65 54.64
C LYS A 382 35.97 -31.31 56.01
N LYS A 383 34.84 -31.86 56.51
CA LYS A 383 34.78 -32.54 57.78
C LYS A 383 35.73 -33.75 57.84
N ALA A 384 35.85 -34.51 56.75
CA ALA A 384 36.79 -35.64 56.65
C ALA A 384 38.24 -35.19 56.70
N LEU A 385 38.58 -33.98 56.13
CA LEU A 385 39.94 -33.39 56.21
C LEU A 385 40.25 -32.82 57.57
N ASP A 386 39.26 -32.40 58.35
CA ASP A 386 39.44 -31.95 59.75
C ASP A 386 39.73 -33.13 60.67
N PHE A 387 39.23 -34.34 60.36
CA PHE A 387 39.45 -35.57 61.09
C PHE A 387 40.26 -36.60 60.27
N LEU A 388 41.29 -36.08 59.54
CA LEU A 388 41.93 -36.86 58.46
C LEU A 388 42.56 -38.16 58.97
N ASP A 389 43.28 -38.15 60.09
CA ASP A 389 44.00 -39.29 60.63
C ASP A 389 43.01 -40.36 61.04
N ASP A 390 41.91 -40.00 61.74
CA ASP A 390 40.88 -40.93 62.19
C ASP A 390 40.15 -41.57 61.04
N VAL A 391 39.84 -40.79 60.01
CA VAL A 391 39.17 -41.28 58.73
C VAL A 391 40.08 -42.24 57.98
N ILE A 392 41.39 -42.00 57.91
CA ILE A 392 42.35 -42.88 57.28
C ILE A 392 42.51 -44.18 58.08
N GLU A 393 42.60 -44.11 59.37
CA GLU A 393 42.73 -45.28 60.27
C GLU A 393 41.42 -46.16 60.13
N LEU A 394 40.26 -45.56 60.15
CA LEU A 394 39.01 -46.28 59.97
C LEU A 394 38.96 -46.99 58.59
N ILE A 395 39.36 -46.29 57.52
CA ILE A 395 39.32 -46.91 56.14
C ILE A 395 40.30 -48.08 56.08
N ARG A 396 41.53 -47.94 56.67
CA ARG A 396 42.56 -48.97 56.66
C ARG A 396 42.17 -50.17 57.53
N SER A 397 41.42 -49.99 58.58
CA SER A 397 40.98 -51.04 59.50
C SER A 397 39.75 -51.80 59.05
N SER A 398 39.09 -51.31 58.00
CA SER A 398 37.90 -51.96 57.44
C SER A 398 38.24 -53.03 56.44
N SER A 399 37.43 -54.09 56.35
CA SER A 399 37.68 -55.29 55.52
C SER A 399 37.44 -55.03 54.05
N ASP A 400 36.45 -54.16 53.75
CA ASP A 400 36.11 -53.79 52.40
C ASP A 400 35.51 -52.34 52.37
N ALA A 401 35.31 -51.78 51.14
CA ALA A 401 34.76 -50.44 50.94
C ALA A 401 33.35 -50.27 51.49
N LYS A 402 32.57 -51.34 51.53
CA LYS A 402 31.18 -51.32 52.00
C LYS A 402 31.13 -51.21 53.55
N GLU A 403 32.03 -51.95 54.25
CA GLU A 403 32.20 -51.83 55.72
C GLU A 403 32.76 -50.46 56.06
N ALA A 404 33.78 -49.96 55.33
CA ALA A 404 34.34 -48.62 55.51
C ALA A 404 33.28 -47.53 55.37
N LYS A 405 32.40 -47.63 54.34
CA LYS A 405 31.28 -46.72 54.12
C LYS A 405 30.29 -46.71 55.30
N ALA A 406 29.85 -47.94 55.77
CA ALA A 406 28.96 -48.08 56.89
C ALA A 406 29.49 -47.48 58.19
N ARG A 407 30.83 -47.68 58.47
CA ARG A 407 31.48 -47.13 59.61
C ARG A 407 31.67 -45.61 59.55
N LEU A 408 31.98 -45.05 58.36
CA LEU A 408 32.03 -43.62 58.16
C LEU A 408 30.66 -42.95 58.45
N ILE A 409 29.56 -43.59 58.06
CA ILE A 409 28.21 -43.14 58.35
C ILE A 409 27.93 -43.20 59.86
N ALA A 410 28.25 -44.28 60.50
CA ALA A 410 27.90 -44.52 61.91
C ALA A 410 28.77 -43.67 62.87
N GLU A 411 30.08 -43.56 62.61
CA GLU A 411 30.99 -42.91 63.52
C GLU A 411 31.10 -41.42 63.36
N PHE A 412 31.07 -40.94 62.06
CA PHE A 412 31.18 -39.53 61.70
C PHE A 412 29.94 -38.84 61.30
N GLN A 413 28.75 -39.59 61.22
CA GLN A 413 27.50 -39.09 60.80
C GLN A 413 27.50 -38.49 59.40
N PHE A 414 28.32 -39.06 58.51
CA PHE A 414 28.28 -38.69 57.09
C PHE A 414 27.02 -39.25 56.42
N SER A 415 26.50 -38.55 55.41
CA SER A 415 25.49 -39.10 54.52
C SER A 415 26.10 -40.20 53.62
N ASP A 416 25.27 -41.03 53.05
CA ASP A 416 25.64 -42.08 52.12
C ASP A 416 26.48 -41.55 50.96
N ILE A 417 26.11 -40.38 50.41
CA ILE A 417 26.76 -39.66 49.30
C ILE A 417 28.13 -39.11 49.78
N GLN A 418 28.21 -38.50 50.99
CA GLN A 418 29.43 -37.99 51.56
C GLN A 418 30.43 -39.12 51.83
N ALA A 419 30.00 -40.19 52.44
CA ALA A 419 30.88 -41.35 52.71
C ALA A 419 31.42 -41.96 51.39
N GLN A 420 30.58 -42.07 50.37
CA GLN A 420 31.06 -42.53 49.05
C GLN A 420 32.10 -41.56 48.45
N ALA A 421 31.88 -40.25 48.50
CA ALA A 421 32.78 -39.25 47.99
C ALA A 421 34.12 -39.23 48.71
N ILE A 422 34.12 -39.54 50.05
CA ILE A 422 35.34 -39.70 50.83
C ILE A 422 36.14 -40.93 50.39
N LEU A 423 35.49 -42.04 50.15
CA LEU A 423 36.14 -43.29 49.67
C LEU A 423 36.69 -43.14 48.24
N ASP A 424 36.04 -42.37 47.40
CA ASP A 424 36.44 -42.12 46.02
C ASP A 424 37.53 -41.01 45.95
N MET A 425 37.92 -40.41 47.09
CA MET A 425 38.88 -39.31 47.12
C MET A 425 40.29 -39.82 46.81
N ARG A 426 40.93 -39.20 45.83
CA ARG A 426 42.32 -39.51 45.47
C ARG A 426 43.25 -38.95 46.52
N LEU A 427 44.32 -39.68 46.83
CA LEU A 427 45.38 -39.25 47.85
C LEU A 427 46.02 -37.89 47.54
N GLN A 428 46.05 -37.51 46.25
CA GLN A 428 46.54 -36.20 45.82
C GLN A 428 45.70 -35.05 46.41
N ARG A 429 44.41 -35.26 46.75
CA ARG A 429 43.54 -34.25 47.36
C ARG A 429 43.79 -34.00 48.85
N LEU A 430 44.67 -34.74 49.44
CA LEU A 430 45.02 -34.57 50.83
C LEU A 430 46.14 -33.51 51.06
N THR A 431 46.71 -32.94 49.98
CA THR A 431 47.74 -31.91 50.05
C THR A 431 47.14 -30.60 50.52
N GLY A 432 47.96 -29.75 51.18
CA GLY A 432 47.54 -28.44 51.75
C GLY A 432 46.89 -27.54 50.70
N LEU A 433 47.47 -27.47 49.49
CA LEU A 433 46.91 -26.68 48.37
C LEU A 433 45.49 -27.16 47.94
N GLU A 434 45.22 -28.45 47.93
CA GLU A 434 43.95 -28.99 47.62
C GLU A 434 42.89 -28.78 48.70
N ARG A 435 43.33 -28.78 50.00
CA ARG A 435 42.48 -28.38 51.15
C ARG A 435 42.01 -26.95 51.01
N GLU A 436 42.85 -26.00 50.64
CA GLU A 436 42.46 -24.60 50.42
C GLU A 436 41.51 -24.48 49.26
N LYS A 437 41.69 -25.26 48.18
CA LYS A 437 40.75 -25.30 47.04
C LYS A 437 39.36 -25.80 47.44
N ILE A 438 39.27 -26.88 48.21
CA ILE A 438 38.01 -27.41 48.70
C ILE A 438 37.32 -26.37 49.58
N HIS A 439 38.04 -25.68 50.46
CA HIS A 439 37.46 -24.67 51.32
C HIS A 439 36.97 -23.45 50.49
N SER A 440 37.76 -22.95 49.59
CA SER A 440 37.39 -21.81 48.74
C SER A 440 36.20 -22.14 47.78
N GLU A 441 36.16 -23.39 47.20
CA GLU A 441 35.02 -23.88 46.43
C GLU A 441 33.75 -23.96 47.30
N TYR A 442 33.83 -24.46 48.51
CA TYR A 442 32.69 -24.54 49.43
C TYR A 442 32.17 -23.14 49.80
N GLU A 443 33.03 -22.16 50.10
CA GLU A 443 32.65 -20.80 50.41
C GLU A 443 32.01 -20.10 49.23
N ALA A 444 32.51 -20.32 48.03
CA ALA A 444 31.95 -19.79 46.80
C ALA A 444 30.54 -20.33 46.56
N LEU A 445 30.36 -21.66 46.71
CA LEU A 445 29.06 -22.33 46.60
C LEU A 445 28.05 -21.85 47.64
N GLN A 446 28.50 -21.58 48.91
CA GLN A 446 27.61 -21.06 49.94
C GLN A 446 27.11 -19.64 49.61
N LYS A 447 27.93 -18.81 48.96
CA LYS A 447 27.52 -17.50 48.44
C LYS A 447 26.52 -17.67 47.31
N ASP A 448 26.78 -18.60 46.37
CA ASP A 448 25.88 -18.87 45.22
C ASP A 448 24.52 -19.43 45.75
N ILE A 449 24.50 -20.36 46.68
CA ILE A 449 23.28 -20.89 47.31
C ILE A 449 22.48 -19.78 47.99
N THR A 450 23.15 -18.90 48.72
CA THR A 450 22.51 -17.74 49.35
C THR A 450 21.90 -16.81 48.31
N TYR A 451 22.61 -16.53 47.22
CA TYR A 451 22.17 -15.72 46.14
C TYR A 451 20.96 -16.34 45.39
N TYR A 452 21.03 -17.63 45.06
CA TYR A 452 19.92 -18.33 44.42
C TYR A 452 18.65 -18.37 45.29
N LYS A 453 18.81 -18.58 46.61
CA LYS A 453 17.69 -18.51 47.56
C LYS A 453 17.09 -17.10 47.63
N ALA A 454 17.92 -16.05 47.57
CA ALA A 454 17.46 -14.67 47.54
C ALA A 454 16.67 -14.36 46.25
N ILE A 455 17.13 -14.83 45.07
CA ILE A 455 16.40 -14.69 43.80
C ILE A 455 15.01 -15.35 43.88
N LEU A 456 14.94 -16.56 44.41
CA LEU A 456 13.68 -17.30 44.54
C LEU A 456 12.71 -16.68 45.56
N ALA A 457 13.21 -16.05 46.59
CA ALA A 457 12.43 -15.36 47.62
C ALA A 457 11.97 -13.95 47.20
N THR A 458 12.65 -13.30 46.24
CA THR A 458 12.44 -11.88 45.92
C THR A 458 12.09 -11.70 44.45
N PRO A 459 10.79 -11.56 44.10
CA PRO A 459 10.38 -11.41 42.69
C PRO A 459 11.02 -10.23 41.94
N SER A 460 11.37 -9.13 42.62
CA SER A 460 12.06 -8.00 42.02
C SER A 460 13.44 -8.36 41.48
N MET A 461 14.19 -9.21 42.19
CA MET A 461 15.50 -9.68 41.71
C MET A 461 15.40 -10.44 40.38
N VAL A 462 14.34 -11.18 40.17
CA VAL A 462 14.09 -11.86 38.89
C VAL A 462 13.91 -10.84 37.77
N LEU A 463 13.20 -9.75 38.04
CA LEU A 463 12.99 -8.67 37.07
C LEU A 463 14.29 -7.91 36.78
N ASP A 464 15.14 -7.71 37.80
CA ASP A 464 16.44 -7.07 37.62
C ASP A 464 17.36 -7.93 36.75
N ILE A 465 17.32 -9.26 36.91
CA ILE A 465 18.05 -10.20 36.03
C ILE A 465 17.56 -10.09 34.58
N ILE A 466 16.25 -9.96 34.36
CA ILE A 466 15.70 -9.78 33.00
C ILE A 466 16.24 -8.49 32.37
N LYS A 467 16.29 -7.39 33.15
CA LYS A 467 16.84 -6.11 32.67
C LYS A 467 18.31 -6.22 32.29
N GLU A 468 19.13 -6.90 33.10
CA GLU A 468 20.56 -7.08 32.79
C GLU A 468 20.74 -7.95 31.54
N GLU A 469 20.01 -9.07 31.41
CA GLU A 469 20.04 -9.90 30.22
C GLU A 469 19.63 -9.12 28.95
N LEU A 470 18.59 -8.27 29.03
CA LEU A 470 18.16 -7.42 27.91
C LEU A 470 19.22 -6.36 27.57
N LYS A 471 19.91 -5.80 28.55
CA LYS A 471 20.99 -4.86 28.34
C LYS A 471 22.18 -5.52 27.62
N GLU A 472 22.59 -6.71 28.06
CA GLU A 472 23.62 -7.50 27.38
C GLU A 472 23.26 -7.80 25.90
N ILE A 473 22.02 -8.18 25.66
CA ILE A 473 21.50 -8.46 24.30
C ILE A 473 21.50 -7.18 23.44
N LYS A 474 21.05 -6.06 24.01
CA LYS A 474 21.06 -4.77 23.34
C LYS A 474 22.49 -4.32 22.99
N GLU A 475 23.46 -4.48 23.91
CA GLU A 475 24.86 -4.14 23.67
C GLU A 475 25.50 -5.06 22.62
N ALA A 476 25.14 -6.35 22.61
CA ALA A 476 25.73 -7.33 21.70
C ALA A 476 25.16 -7.30 20.27
N TYR A 477 23.87 -6.97 20.10
CA TYR A 477 23.14 -7.14 18.82
C TYR A 477 22.32 -5.91 18.41
N GLY A 478 22.26 -4.86 19.22
CA GLY A 478 21.52 -3.64 18.91
C GLY A 478 22.10 -2.92 17.70
N ASP A 479 21.25 -2.46 16.84
CA ASP A 479 21.58 -1.66 15.66
C ASP A 479 20.60 -0.50 15.49
N ASP A 480 20.88 0.38 14.53
CA ASP A 480 20.02 1.50 14.21
C ASP A 480 18.76 1.06 13.46
N ARG A 481 17.69 1.84 13.62
CA ARG A 481 16.46 1.68 12.86
C ARG A 481 16.74 1.84 11.36
N ARG A 482 16.20 0.95 10.55
CA ARG A 482 16.32 0.96 9.09
C ARG A 482 15.13 1.65 8.42
N THR A 483 13.91 1.43 8.92
CA THR A 483 12.68 1.97 8.34
C THR A 483 12.34 3.33 8.95
N GLU A 484 12.21 4.36 8.13
CA GLU A 484 11.80 5.70 8.59
C GLU A 484 10.27 5.82 8.67
N LEU A 485 9.80 6.54 9.70
CA LEU A 485 8.39 6.92 9.81
C LEU A 485 8.23 8.34 9.29
N ILE A 486 7.41 8.50 8.26
CA ILE A 486 7.07 9.81 7.71
C ILE A 486 5.62 10.14 8.03
N GLU A 487 5.33 11.42 8.22
CA GLU A 487 3.95 11.86 8.36
C GLU A 487 3.17 11.54 7.07
N ASP A 488 1.88 11.26 7.22
CA ASP A 488 0.97 11.17 6.08
C ASP A 488 0.81 12.61 5.56
N ALA A 489 1.83 13.10 4.85
CA ALA A 489 1.61 14.23 3.97
C ALA A 489 0.53 13.72 3.02
N GLU A 490 -0.65 14.34 3.05
CA GLU A 490 -1.74 14.13 2.09
C GLU A 490 -1.11 13.83 0.74
N GLU A 491 -1.58 12.80 0.06
CA GLU A 491 -1.05 12.42 -1.26
C GLU A 491 -0.92 13.74 -2.01
N ILE A 492 0.33 14.19 -2.25
CA ILE A 492 0.57 15.39 -3.04
C ILE A 492 -0.19 15.11 -4.33
N ASP A 493 -1.32 15.76 -4.50
CA ASP A 493 -2.15 15.52 -5.67
C ASP A 493 -1.27 15.83 -6.88
N MET A 494 -1.35 15.06 -7.95
CA MET A 494 -0.53 15.33 -9.15
C MET A 494 -0.67 16.79 -9.60
N GLU A 495 -1.76 17.42 -9.23
CA GLU A 495 -2.01 18.84 -9.46
C GLU A 495 -1.06 19.77 -8.71
N ASP A 496 -0.72 19.45 -7.45
CA ASP A 496 0.18 20.28 -6.61
C ASP A 496 1.63 20.32 -7.13
N LEU A 497 2.00 19.38 -8.00
CA LEU A 497 3.34 19.31 -8.63
C LEU A 497 3.40 19.98 -10.00
N ILE A 498 2.27 20.35 -10.58
CA ILE A 498 2.18 21.02 -11.88
C ILE A 498 2.02 22.51 -11.60
N ALA A 499 2.92 23.33 -12.18
CA ALA A 499 2.79 24.77 -12.05
C ALA A 499 1.40 25.20 -12.56
N GLU A 500 0.71 26.04 -11.78
CA GLU A 500 -0.53 26.66 -12.22
C GLU A 500 -0.20 27.72 -13.25
N GLU A 501 -0.46 27.42 -14.52
CA GLU A 501 -0.20 28.30 -15.66
C GLU A 501 -1.47 28.39 -16.52
N ASP A 502 -1.71 29.59 -17.05
CA ASP A 502 -2.78 29.79 -18.04
C ASP A 502 -2.39 29.16 -19.37
N MET A 503 -3.23 28.23 -19.82
CA MET A 503 -3.08 27.49 -21.05
C MET A 503 -4.16 27.86 -22.05
N VAL A 504 -3.80 28.00 -23.32
CA VAL A 504 -4.74 28.09 -24.42
C VAL A 504 -5.00 26.70 -24.96
N VAL A 505 -6.21 26.20 -24.79
CA VAL A 505 -6.68 24.93 -25.33
C VAL A 505 -7.43 25.17 -26.62
N THR A 506 -6.95 24.58 -27.71
CA THR A 506 -7.59 24.70 -29.03
C THR A 506 -8.14 23.35 -29.50
N ILE A 507 -9.33 23.39 -30.10
CA ILE A 507 -10.01 22.22 -30.62
C ILE A 507 -10.40 22.53 -32.06
N SER A 508 -9.97 21.66 -33.00
CA SER A 508 -10.33 21.83 -34.40
C SER A 508 -11.66 21.18 -34.76
N HIS A 509 -12.24 21.64 -35.84
CA HIS A 509 -13.50 21.07 -36.38
C HIS A 509 -13.43 19.55 -36.65
N THR A 510 -12.28 19.06 -37.07
CA THR A 510 -12.07 17.62 -37.27
C THR A 510 -11.76 16.84 -35.95
N GLY A 511 -11.85 17.50 -34.79
CA GLY A 511 -11.76 16.86 -33.48
C GLY A 511 -10.30 16.65 -33.01
N TYR A 512 -9.36 17.50 -33.39
CA TYR A 512 -8.01 17.53 -32.83
C TYR A 512 -7.94 18.54 -31.69
N ILE A 513 -7.28 18.17 -30.60
CA ILE A 513 -7.13 19.00 -29.41
C ILE A 513 -5.65 19.13 -29.04
N LYS A 514 -5.27 20.32 -28.58
CA LYS A 514 -3.95 20.60 -27.99
C LYS A 514 -4.04 21.72 -26.97
N ARG A 515 -3.07 21.79 -26.08
CA ARG A 515 -2.84 22.95 -25.20
C ARG A 515 -1.52 23.62 -25.52
N ASN A 516 -1.44 24.91 -25.23
CA ASN A 516 -0.23 25.73 -25.36
C ASN A 516 -0.15 26.71 -24.20
N PRO A 517 1.01 27.00 -23.64
CA PRO A 517 1.14 28.12 -22.69
C PRO A 517 0.69 29.45 -23.33
N ILE A 518 -0.04 30.27 -22.58
CA ILE A 518 -0.51 31.58 -23.07
C ILE A 518 0.66 32.49 -23.49
N SER A 519 1.85 32.30 -22.89
CA SER A 519 3.07 33.04 -23.25
C SER A 519 3.51 32.89 -24.69
N LEU A 520 3.06 31.86 -25.41
CA LEU A 520 3.32 31.69 -26.84
C LEU A 520 2.44 32.62 -27.73
N TYR A 521 1.40 33.22 -27.14
CA TYR A 521 0.50 34.16 -27.80
C TYR A 521 0.82 35.58 -27.32
N ARG A 522 1.79 36.27 -27.98
CA ARG A 522 2.14 37.66 -27.66
C ARG A 522 1.01 38.60 -28.06
N ALA A 523 0.62 39.51 -27.16
CA ALA A 523 -0.28 40.59 -27.46
C ALA A 523 0.25 41.46 -28.60
N GLN A 524 -0.53 41.66 -29.65
CA GLN A 524 -0.20 42.55 -30.75
C GLN A 524 -0.93 43.89 -30.59
N ARG A 525 -0.24 44.99 -30.92
CA ARG A 525 -0.88 46.33 -30.96
C ARG A 525 -1.91 46.41 -32.08
N ARG A 526 -2.93 47.28 -31.93
CA ARG A 526 -3.94 47.58 -32.96
C ARG A 526 -3.32 47.79 -34.31
N GLY A 527 -3.77 47.07 -35.36
CA GLY A 527 -3.25 47.15 -36.74
C GLY A 527 -2.25 46.05 -37.10
N GLY A 528 -1.93 45.11 -36.18
CA GLY A 528 -1.03 43.98 -36.50
C GLY A 528 -1.72 42.98 -37.43
N LYS A 529 -0.95 42.26 -38.27
CA LYS A 529 -1.43 41.09 -39.01
C LYS A 529 -1.64 39.97 -38.01
N GLY A 530 -2.89 39.47 -37.83
CA GLY A 530 -3.21 38.37 -36.94
C GLY A 530 -2.26 37.18 -37.11
N MET A 531 -2.05 36.41 -36.04
CA MET A 531 -1.16 35.26 -36.07
C MET A 531 -1.96 33.96 -36.25
N THR A 532 -1.48 33.06 -37.11
CA THR A 532 -2.14 31.78 -37.42
C THR A 532 -1.94 30.79 -36.27
N GLY A 533 -3.01 30.28 -35.66
CA GLY A 533 -2.97 29.34 -34.52
C GLY A 533 -2.67 27.86 -34.87
N ALA A 534 -2.82 27.47 -36.14
CA ALA A 534 -2.45 26.18 -36.68
C ALA A 534 -2.25 26.29 -38.22
N LYS A 535 -1.47 25.40 -38.85
CA LYS A 535 -1.55 25.17 -40.31
C LYS A 535 -2.63 24.16 -40.58
N PRO A 536 -3.83 24.56 -41.06
CA PRO A 536 -4.85 23.58 -41.42
C PRO A 536 -4.44 22.90 -42.74
N LYS A 537 -4.79 21.61 -42.90
CA LYS A 537 -5.15 21.14 -44.23
C LYS A 537 -6.36 21.94 -44.66
N GLU A 538 -6.60 22.11 -45.96
CA GLU A 538 -7.60 23.01 -46.55
C GLU A 538 -9.06 22.90 -46.02
N GLU A 539 -9.32 21.95 -45.12
CA GLU A 539 -10.67 21.65 -44.58
C GLU A 539 -10.77 21.65 -43.04
N ASP A 540 -9.70 21.98 -42.25
CA ASP A 540 -9.73 21.96 -40.78
C ASP A 540 -9.44 23.35 -40.22
N PHE A 541 -10.19 23.80 -39.20
CA PHE A 541 -10.01 25.09 -38.55
C PHE A 541 -10.22 24.96 -37.04
N VAL A 542 -9.77 25.92 -36.25
CA VAL A 542 -10.02 25.94 -34.82
C VAL A 542 -11.47 26.32 -34.56
N GLU A 543 -12.26 25.37 -34.07
CA GLU A 543 -13.68 25.55 -33.76
C GLU A 543 -13.90 26.10 -32.38
N HIS A 544 -13.07 25.63 -31.38
CA HIS A 544 -13.13 26.10 -30.02
C HIS A 544 -11.74 26.50 -29.53
N MET A 545 -11.70 27.62 -28.81
CA MET A 545 -10.52 28.10 -28.09
C MET A 545 -10.94 28.47 -26.67
N PHE A 546 -10.20 27.95 -25.69
CA PHE A 546 -10.44 28.23 -24.28
C PHE A 546 -9.15 28.66 -23.61
N VAL A 547 -9.20 29.70 -22.79
CA VAL A 547 -8.15 29.98 -21.81
C VAL A 547 -8.56 29.32 -20.50
N ALA A 548 -7.72 28.47 -19.98
CA ALA A 548 -8.02 27.70 -18.76
C ALA A 548 -6.71 27.45 -18.00
N SER A 549 -6.76 27.42 -16.66
CA SER A 549 -5.63 27.02 -15.84
C SER A 549 -5.22 25.57 -16.13
N SER A 550 -3.93 25.26 -16.02
CA SER A 550 -3.45 23.87 -16.10
C SER A 550 -4.19 22.91 -15.16
N HIS A 551 -4.76 23.42 -14.08
CA HIS A 551 -5.52 22.67 -13.06
C HIS A 551 -7.02 22.58 -13.34
N ASP A 552 -7.56 23.34 -14.30
CA ASP A 552 -8.98 23.30 -14.64
C ASP A 552 -9.37 21.93 -15.25
N SER A 553 -10.64 21.60 -15.13
CA SER A 553 -11.21 20.39 -15.71
C SER A 553 -12.02 20.73 -16.97
N PHE A 554 -11.91 19.91 -18.01
CA PHE A 554 -12.84 19.93 -19.12
C PHE A 554 -13.84 18.78 -18.99
N LEU A 555 -15.13 19.13 -19.07
CA LEU A 555 -16.24 18.19 -19.20
C LEU A 555 -16.60 18.05 -20.68
N PHE A 556 -16.38 16.87 -21.23
CA PHE A 556 -16.70 16.55 -22.62
C PHE A 556 -18.04 15.80 -22.67
N PHE A 557 -19.06 16.43 -23.24
CA PHE A 557 -20.39 15.84 -23.38
C PHE A 557 -20.54 15.21 -24.77
N SER A 558 -20.90 13.93 -24.82
CA SER A 558 -21.20 13.25 -26.08
C SER A 558 -22.66 13.47 -26.52
N ASN A 559 -22.92 13.33 -27.82
CA ASN A 559 -24.28 13.36 -28.38
C ASN A 559 -25.23 12.29 -27.80
N LYS A 560 -24.66 11.24 -27.17
CA LYS A 560 -25.41 10.18 -26.47
C LYS A 560 -25.61 10.47 -24.98
N GLY A 561 -25.30 11.71 -24.54
CA GLY A 561 -25.52 12.16 -23.16
C GLY A 561 -24.54 11.60 -22.13
N ARG A 562 -23.37 11.12 -22.54
CA ARG A 562 -22.30 10.74 -21.64
C ARG A 562 -21.37 11.91 -21.41
N VAL A 563 -20.70 11.90 -20.23
CA VAL A 563 -19.74 12.92 -19.81
C VAL A 563 -18.41 12.24 -19.53
N TYR A 564 -17.36 12.79 -20.13
CA TYR A 564 -15.97 12.40 -19.91
C TYR A 564 -15.22 13.58 -19.30
N TRP A 565 -14.19 13.31 -18.53
CA TRP A 565 -13.38 14.31 -17.84
C TRP A 565 -11.93 14.25 -18.33
N LYS A 566 -11.32 15.42 -18.46
CA LYS A 566 -9.89 15.56 -18.59
C LYS A 566 -9.45 16.85 -17.92
N LYS A 567 -8.34 16.79 -17.18
CA LYS A 567 -7.66 17.97 -16.70
C LYS A 567 -6.90 18.64 -17.84
N VAL A 568 -6.73 19.97 -17.78
CA VAL A 568 -6.01 20.72 -18.82
C VAL A 568 -4.59 20.20 -18.99
N HIS A 569 -3.90 19.88 -17.88
CA HIS A 569 -2.53 19.34 -17.93
C HIS A 569 -2.44 17.93 -18.58
N GLU A 570 -3.53 17.17 -18.65
CA GLU A 570 -3.61 15.88 -19.34
C GLU A 570 -3.81 16.02 -20.85
N ILE A 571 -4.17 17.21 -21.34
CA ILE A 571 -4.30 17.49 -22.78
C ILE A 571 -2.89 17.62 -23.36
N PRO A 572 -2.62 17.00 -24.53
CA PRO A 572 -1.31 17.03 -25.14
C PRO A 572 -0.84 18.46 -25.42
N GLU A 573 0.37 18.77 -24.97
CA GLU A 573 1.03 20.00 -25.33
C GLU A 573 1.48 19.95 -26.81
N GLY A 574 1.27 21.00 -27.52
CA GLY A 574 1.62 21.11 -28.94
C GLY A 574 2.33 22.41 -29.27
N GLY A 575 3.23 22.42 -30.25
CA GLY A 575 3.72 23.67 -30.80
C GLY A 575 2.56 24.45 -31.44
N ARG A 576 2.65 25.79 -31.52
CA ARG A 576 1.62 26.67 -32.07
C ARG A 576 1.10 26.22 -33.43
N MET A 577 1.99 25.70 -34.29
CA MET A 577 1.66 25.23 -35.65
C MET A 577 1.35 23.73 -35.74
N SER A 578 1.37 22.98 -34.60
CA SER A 578 1.05 21.56 -34.60
C SER A 578 -0.45 21.32 -34.70
N ARG A 579 -0.84 20.17 -35.23
CA ARG A 579 -2.27 19.76 -35.36
C ARG A 579 -2.90 19.32 -34.03
N GLY A 580 -2.09 18.89 -33.05
CA GLY A 580 -2.55 18.27 -31.80
C GLY A 580 -2.85 16.77 -31.94
N LYS A 581 -3.55 16.20 -30.97
CA LYS A 581 -3.99 14.78 -30.99
C LYS A 581 -5.51 14.69 -31.19
N ALA A 582 -5.98 13.64 -31.88
CA ALA A 582 -7.40 13.42 -32.04
C ALA A 582 -8.07 13.10 -30.68
N ILE A 583 -9.18 13.77 -30.40
CA ILE A 583 -9.93 13.64 -29.14
C ILE A 583 -10.37 12.19 -28.89
N VAL A 584 -10.71 11.45 -29.95
CA VAL A 584 -11.07 10.02 -29.86
C VAL A 584 -9.96 9.13 -29.29
N ASN A 585 -8.71 9.59 -29.35
CA ASN A 585 -7.57 8.90 -28.72
C ASN A 585 -7.31 9.35 -27.27
N LEU A 586 -7.97 10.41 -26.84
CA LEU A 586 -7.86 10.98 -25.50
C LEU A 586 -8.99 10.51 -24.57
N LEU A 587 -10.15 10.28 -25.15
CA LEU A 587 -11.38 9.90 -24.45
C LEU A 587 -11.82 8.50 -24.90
N ASP A 588 -12.25 7.68 -23.96
CA ASP A 588 -12.76 6.32 -24.24
C ASP A 588 -14.21 6.37 -24.77
N LEU A 589 -14.36 7.02 -25.95
CA LEU A 589 -15.65 7.19 -26.60
C LEU A 589 -16.19 5.84 -27.11
N LYS A 590 -17.46 5.56 -26.86
CA LYS A 590 -18.11 4.37 -27.37
C LYS A 590 -18.39 4.50 -28.88
N LYS A 591 -18.52 3.36 -29.53
CA LYS A 591 -18.84 3.31 -30.98
C LYS A 591 -20.10 4.12 -31.31
N GLY A 592 -19.98 5.09 -32.23
CA GLY A 592 -21.05 5.99 -32.63
C GLY A 592 -21.28 7.21 -31.74
N GLU A 593 -20.46 7.43 -30.73
CA GLU A 593 -20.41 8.68 -29.95
C GLU A 593 -19.58 9.73 -30.70
N ARG A 594 -20.03 10.97 -30.66
CA ARG A 594 -19.30 12.18 -31.08
C ARG A 594 -19.48 13.24 -30.02
N LEU A 595 -18.58 14.19 -29.94
CA LEU A 595 -18.68 15.30 -28.99
C LEU A 595 -19.81 16.24 -29.42
N ALA A 596 -20.59 16.66 -28.44
CA ALA A 596 -21.66 17.64 -28.63
C ALA A 596 -21.26 19.01 -28.04
N THR A 597 -20.63 19.03 -26.88
CA THR A 597 -20.22 20.26 -26.19
C THR A 597 -19.06 19.98 -25.23
N ILE A 598 -18.26 21.02 -25.01
CA ILE A 598 -17.13 21.00 -24.06
C ILE A 598 -17.32 22.16 -23.09
N LEU A 599 -17.20 21.91 -21.81
CA LEU A 599 -17.30 22.91 -20.76
C LEU A 599 -16.01 22.96 -19.94
N PRO A 600 -15.32 24.10 -19.86
CA PRO A 600 -14.30 24.34 -18.86
C PRO A 600 -14.95 24.50 -17.48
N VAL A 601 -14.40 23.82 -16.46
CA VAL A 601 -14.88 23.89 -15.09
C VAL A 601 -13.67 24.06 -14.19
N ARG A 602 -13.59 25.20 -13.50
CA ARG A 602 -12.54 25.47 -12.51
C ARG A 602 -12.90 24.81 -11.18
N ASP A 603 -14.10 25.14 -10.66
CA ASP A 603 -14.58 24.65 -9.36
C ASP A 603 -16.01 24.13 -9.46
N TYR A 604 -16.32 23.11 -8.68
CA TYR A 604 -17.65 22.53 -8.59
C TYR A 604 -18.48 23.23 -7.50
N GLU A 605 -18.67 24.55 -7.68
CA GLU A 605 -19.36 25.41 -6.72
C GLU A 605 -20.82 25.00 -6.50
N GLU A 606 -21.27 25.11 -5.26
CA GLU A 606 -22.70 24.98 -4.93
C GLU A 606 -23.50 26.15 -5.51
N GLY A 607 -24.70 25.85 -5.98
CA GLY A 607 -25.56 26.86 -6.62
C GLY A 607 -25.33 27.05 -8.13
N LYS A 608 -24.31 26.39 -8.71
CA LYS A 608 -24.16 26.32 -10.18
C LYS A 608 -24.77 25.04 -10.74
N TYR A 609 -25.32 25.16 -11.93
CA TYR A 609 -26.04 24.09 -12.61
C TYR A 609 -25.51 23.88 -14.02
N VAL A 610 -25.68 22.65 -14.50
CA VAL A 610 -25.50 22.29 -15.91
C VAL A 610 -26.89 22.16 -16.54
N VAL A 611 -27.18 23.01 -17.52
CA VAL A 611 -28.40 22.97 -18.32
C VAL A 611 -28.09 22.28 -19.64
N MET A 612 -28.89 21.29 -20.03
CA MET A 612 -28.69 20.47 -21.21
C MET A 612 -29.96 20.46 -22.05
N ALA A 613 -29.81 20.52 -23.36
CA ALA A 613 -30.94 20.39 -24.30
C ALA A 613 -30.71 19.31 -25.35
N THR A 614 -31.80 18.63 -25.71
CA THR A 614 -31.78 17.60 -26.75
C THR A 614 -32.42 18.08 -28.02
N LYS A 615 -32.13 17.40 -29.12
CA LYS A 615 -32.65 17.63 -30.45
C LYS A 615 -34.19 17.58 -30.52
N MET A 616 -34.80 16.70 -29.72
CA MET A 616 -36.24 16.56 -29.60
C MET A 616 -36.87 17.57 -28.60
N GLY A 617 -36.12 18.55 -28.12
CA GLY A 617 -36.61 19.65 -27.29
C GLY A 617 -36.84 19.32 -25.82
N LEU A 618 -36.16 18.28 -25.30
CA LEU A 618 -36.10 18.05 -23.87
C LEU A 618 -34.99 18.93 -23.25
N VAL A 619 -35.26 19.46 -22.08
CA VAL A 619 -34.29 20.27 -21.29
C VAL A 619 -34.14 19.70 -19.89
N LYS A 620 -32.94 19.70 -19.39
CA LYS A 620 -32.62 19.20 -18.06
C LYS A 620 -31.66 20.13 -17.34
N LYS A 621 -31.89 20.32 -16.05
CA LYS A 621 -31.01 21.03 -15.11
C LYS A 621 -30.47 20.06 -14.10
N THR A 622 -29.15 20.06 -13.87
CA THR A 622 -28.45 19.20 -12.91
C THR A 622 -27.42 20.04 -12.17
N GLU A 623 -27.26 19.83 -10.89
CA GLU A 623 -26.22 20.51 -10.10
C GLU A 623 -24.83 20.21 -10.65
N LEU A 624 -23.98 21.23 -10.79
CA LEU A 624 -22.60 21.08 -11.28
C LEU A 624 -21.79 20.12 -10.39
N LYS A 625 -22.01 20.17 -9.09
CA LYS A 625 -21.38 19.27 -8.10
C LYS A 625 -21.63 17.78 -8.37
N ALA A 626 -22.74 17.44 -9.03
CA ALA A 626 -23.02 16.04 -9.43
C ALA A 626 -21.99 15.47 -10.42
N TYR A 627 -21.16 16.29 -11.02
CA TYR A 627 -20.11 15.91 -11.98
C TYR A 627 -18.68 15.98 -11.37
N SER A 628 -18.53 16.17 -10.05
CA SER A 628 -17.23 16.31 -9.39
C SER A 628 -16.42 15.00 -9.27
N HIS A 629 -17.02 13.84 -9.54
CA HIS A 629 -16.38 12.54 -9.41
C HIS A 629 -16.14 11.91 -10.78
N PRO A 630 -14.95 12.10 -11.37
CA PRO A 630 -14.60 11.56 -12.68
C PRO A 630 -14.52 10.03 -12.68
N ARG A 631 -14.88 9.42 -13.84
CA ARG A 631 -14.67 8.00 -14.12
C ARG A 631 -14.05 7.86 -15.51
N SER A 632 -13.00 7.07 -15.65
CA SER A 632 -12.27 6.88 -16.91
C SER A 632 -13.18 6.45 -18.08
N VAL A 633 -14.15 5.59 -17.84
CA VAL A 633 -15.12 5.11 -18.83
C VAL A 633 -16.28 6.08 -19.10
N GLY A 634 -16.23 7.30 -18.56
CA GLY A 634 -17.30 8.29 -18.61
C GLY A 634 -18.55 7.88 -17.81
N THR A 635 -19.42 8.85 -17.53
CA THR A 635 -20.69 8.64 -16.82
C THR A 635 -21.87 9.13 -17.63
N ILE A 636 -23.08 8.67 -17.27
CA ILE A 636 -24.31 9.21 -17.86
C ILE A 636 -24.54 10.60 -17.28
N GLY A 637 -24.55 11.62 -18.13
CA GLY A 637 -24.91 12.99 -17.79
C GLY A 637 -26.39 13.29 -18.06
N LEU A 638 -26.94 12.69 -19.12
CA LEU A 638 -28.33 12.78 -19.50
C LEU A 638 -28.77 11.44 -20.13
N LYS A 639 -29.88 10.88 -19.69
CA LYS A 639 -30.46 9.70 -20.35
C LYS A 639 -31.18 10.12 -21.66
N ILE A 640 -30.53 9.88 -22.78
CA ILE A 640 -31.06 10.18 -24.10
C ILE A 640 -32.11 9.13 -24.49
N LYS A 641 -33.22 9.57 -25.09
CA LYS A 641 -34.27 8.70 -25.69
C LYS A 641 -33.80 8.16 -27.04
N GLU A 642 -34.45 7.12 -27.50
CA GLU A 642 -34.24 6.56 -28.83
C GLU A 642 -34.47 7.63 -29.91
N ASN A 643 -33.59 7.73 -30.89
CA ASN A 643 -33.57 8.73 -31.95
C ASN A 643 -33.42 10.20 -31.52
N ASP A 644 -33.00 10.46 -30.26
CA ASP A 644 -32.66 11.80 -29.76
C ASP A 644 -31.14 11.97 -29.60
N GLU A 645 -30.66 13.20 -29.58
CA GLU A 645 -29.27 13.56 -29.39
C GLU A 645 -29.16 14.79 -28.51
N LEU A 646 -28.09 14.86 -27.70
CA LEU A 646 -27.69 16.08 -26.96
C LEU A 646 -27.17 17.10 -27.97
N ILE A 647 -27.66 18.33 -27.93
CA ILE A 647 -27.26 19.40 -28.86
C ILE A 647 -26.61 20.60 -28.20
N GLY A 648 -26.82 20.81 -26.92
CA GLY A 648 -26.25 21.93 -26.21
C GLY A 648 -26.18 21.70 -24.73
N VAL A 649 -25.09 22.24 -24.11
CA VAL A 649 -24.86 22.25 -22.66
C VAL A 649 -24.31 23.62 -22.27
N ARG A 650 -24.83 24.20 -21.19
CA ARG A 650 -24.37 25.49 -20.62
C ARG A 650 -24.31 25.38 -19.12
N VAL A 651 -23.41 26.16 -18.53
CA VAL A 651 -23.38 26.36 -17.07
C VAL A 651 -24.27 27.54 -16.73
N SER A 652 -25.01 27.45 -15.65
CA SER A 652 -25.95 28.48 -15.18
C SER A 652 -25.80 28.72 -13.68
N SER A 653 -26.13 29.96 -13.27
CA SER A 653 -26.26 30.37 -11.85
C SER A 653 -27.59 29.99 -11.21
N GLY A 654 -28.54 29.46 -11.97
CA GLY A 654 -29.82 28.99 -11.46
C GLY A 654 -30.99 29.95 -11.64
N ASP A 655 -30.74 31.18 -12.08
CA ASP A 655 -31.72 32.29 -12.20
C ASP A 655 -31.79 32.90 -13.58
N GLN A 656 -31.13 32.31 -14.57
CA GLN A 656 -31.08 32.80 -15.95
C GLN A 656 -32.34 32.44 -16.73
N ASP A 657 -32.51 33.01 -17.94
CA ASP A 657 -33.51 32.62 -18.92
C ASP A 657 -32.94 31.59 -19.90
N ILE A 658 -33.64 30.51 -20.14
CA ILE A 658 -33.31 29.50 -21.15
C ILE A 658 -33.93 29.87 -22.48
N PHE A 659 -33.14 29.80 -23.55
CA PHE A 659 -33.57 30.07 -24.92
C PHE A 659 -33.33 28.86 -25.83
N LEU A 660 -34.37 28.35 -26.43
CA LEU A 660 -34.28 27.26 -27.39
C LEU A 660 -34.71 27.74 -28.76
N THR A 661 -34.02 27.33 -29.81
CA THR A 661 -34.34 27.67 -31.20
C THR A 661 -34.51 26.38 -32.02
N THR A 662 -35.56 26.36 -32.85
CA THR A 662 -35.88 25.23 -33.73
C THR A 662 -35.46 25.51 -35.17
N LYS A 663 -35.27 24.43 -35.94
CA LYS A 663 -34.90 24.43 -37.34
C LYS A 663 -35.86 25.21 -38.23
N GLU A 664 -37.16 25.22 -37.89
CA GLU A 664 -38.22 26.00 -38.60
C GLU A 664 -38.23 27.48 -38.18
N GLY A 665 -37.28 27.96 -37.40
CA GLY A 665 -37.16 29.39 -37.07
C GLY A 665 -38.08 29.87 -35.93
N LYS A 666 -38.59 28.97 -35.10
CA LYS A 666 -39.26 29.32 -33.85
C LYS A 666 -38.33 29.22 -32.68
N SER A 667 -38.52 30.06 -31.67
CA SER A 667 -37.79 29.99 -30.39
C SER A 667 -38.70 30.20 -29.20
N ILE A 668 -38.31 29.67 -28.07
CA ILE A 668 -38.96 29.88 -26.77
C ILE A 668 -37.95 30.39 -25.74
N ARG A 669 -38.40 31.41 -25.01
CA ARG A 669 -37.68 31.94 -23.84
C ARG A 669 -38.50 31.64 -22.60
N PHE A 670 -37.89 30.99 -21.59
CA PHE A 670 -38.58 30.69 -20.33
C PHE A 670 -37.58 30.78 -19.17
N ARG A 671 -38.09 31.02 -17.95
CA ARG A 671 -37.27 31.12 -16.74
C ARG A 671 -36.67 29.78 -16.37
N GLU A 672 -35.39 29.78 -16.02
CA GLU A 672 -34.71 28.58 -15.54
C GLU A 672 -35.35 28.01 -14.27
N SER A 673 -35.97 28.85 -13.41
CA SER A 673 -36.70 28.44 -12.22
C SER A 673 -37.86 27.45 -12.49
N GLU A 674 -38.34 27.38 -13.71
CA GLU A 674 -39.34 26.37 -14.14
C GLU A 674 -38.75 24.97 -14.33
N LEU A 675 -37.39 24.87 -14.32
CA LEU A 675 -36.68 23.61 -14.37
C LEU A 675 -36.25 23.17 -12.97
N ARG A 676 -36.90 22.11 -12.50
CA ARG A 676 -36.45 21.45 -11.25
C ARG A 676 -35.11 20.78 -11.48
N SER A 677 -34.16 20.94 -10.54
CA SER A 677 -32.91 20.18 -10.56
C SER A 677 -33.18 18.66 -10.51
N MET A 678 -32.48 17.89 -11.33
CA MET A 678 -32.64 16.45 -11.47
C MET A 678 -31.29 15.74 -11.42
N GLY A 679 -31.31 14.50 -10.97
CA GLY A 679 -30.11 13.65 -10.97
C GLY A 679 -29.62 13.31 -12.40
N ARG A 680 -28.36 12.93 -12.56
CA ARG A 680 -27.68 12.68 -13.84
C ARG A 680 -28.42 11.72 -14.79
N VAL A 681 -29.03 10.66 -14.27
CA VAL A 681 -29.72 9.60 -15.08
C VAL A 681 -31.11 9.96 -15.56
N ALA A 682 -31.63 11.17 -15.29
CA ALA A 682 -32.92 11.60 -15.76
C ALA A 682 -32.88 12.04 -17.23
N SER A 683 -33.99 11.94 -17.95
CA SER A 683 -34.13 12.34 -19.37
C SER A 683 -34.53 13.81 -19.57
N GLY A 684 -34.88 14.54 -18.52
CA GLY A 684 -35.30 15.94 -18.58
C GLY A 684 -36.82 16.11 -18.83
N ASN A 685 -37.22 17.37 -19.05
CA ASN A 685 -38.58 17.84 -19.25
C ASN A 685 -38.74 18.45 -20.64
N ILE A 686 -39.93 18.53 -21.15
CA ILE A 686 -40.21 19.22 -22.42
C ILE A 686 -39.91 20.71 -22.25
N GLY A 687 -39.00 21.25 -23.05
CA GLY A 687 -38.66 22.66 -23.14
C GLY A 687 -39.55 23.39 -24.13
N ILE A 688 -39.67 22.85 -25.34
CA ILE A 688 -40.50 23.40 -26.41
C ILE A 688 -41.35 22.27 -27.07
N LYS A 689 -42.59 22.60 -27.43
CA LYS A 689 -43.44 21.72 -28.25
C LYS A 689 -43.22 22.01 -29.70
N MET A 690 -42.81 21.03 -30.45
CA MET A 690 -42.51 21.11 -31.88
C MET A 690 -43.49 20.29 -32.73
N ALA A 691 -43.64 20.66 -34.02
CA ALA A 691 -44.30 19.83 -35.00
C ALA A 691 -43.50 18.53 -35.28
N PRO A 692 -44.14 17.42 -35.71
CA PRO A 692 -43.43 16.23 -36.15
C PRO A 692 -42.40 16.56 -37.24
N GLY A 693 -41.16 16.07 -37.10
CA GLY A 693 -40.06 16.29 -38.05
C GLY A 693 -39.25 17.58 -37.81
N ASN A 694 -39.68 18.45 -36.89
CA ASN A 694 -38.88 19.64 -36.48
C ASN A 694 -37.90 19.26 -35.37
N GLU A 695 -36.81 20.00 -35.25
CA GLU A 695 -35.72 19.75 -34.28
C GLU A 695 -35.22 21.05 -33.66
N VAL A 696 -34.73 20.98 -32.42
CA VAL A 696 -33.98 22.08 -31.75
C VAL A 696 -32.57 22.09 -32.33
N VAL A 697 -32.07 23.29 -32.71
CA VAL A 697 -30.77 23.50 -33.31
C VAL A 697 -29.82 24.35 -32.41
N GLY A 698 -30.37 25.01 -31.38
CA GLY A 698 -29.59 25.84 -30.46
C GLY A 698 -30.24 25.96 -29.10
N MET A 699 -29.38 26.03 -28.05
CA MET A 699 -29.78 26.29 -26.68
C MET A 699 -28.78 27.26 -26.05
N GLU A 700 -29.28 28.34 -25.47
CA GLU A 700 -28.53 29.36 -24.77
C GLU A 700 -29.12 29.69 -23.39
N THR A 701 -28.27 30.19 -22.51
CA THR A 701 -28.65 30.84 -21.27
C THR A 701 -28.44 32.35 -21.48
N LEU A 702 -29.51 33.15 -21.33
CA LEU A 702 -29.46 34.56 -21.74
C LEU A 702 -28.88 35.44 -20.64
N GLY A 703 -27.87 36.26 -21.00
CA GLY A 703 -27.35 37.37 -20.25
C GLY A 703 -28.10 38.68 -20.50
N GLU A 704 -27.84 39.68 -19.68
CA GLU A 704 -28.39 41.01 -19.84
C GLU A 704 -27.72 41.78 -21.00
N GLY A 705 -28.52 42.42 -21.88
CA GLY A 705 -28.05 43.33 -22.93
C GLY A 705 -27.53 42.64 -24.18
N ALA A 706 -27.53 41.33 -24.28
CA ALA A 706 -27.07 40.58 -25.43
C ALA A 706 -28.10 40.53 -26.57
N THR A 707 -27.65 40.11 -27.74
CA THR A 707 -28.51 39.86 -28.93
C THR A 707 -28.46 38.40 -29.34
N ILE A 708 -29.52 37.89 -29.92
CA ILE A 708 -29.60 36.53 -30.51
C ILE A 708 -29.27 36.62 -31.99
N LEU A 709 -28.13 36.05 -32.36
CA LEU A 709 -27.80 35.81 -33.75
C LEU A 709 -28.50 34.54 -34.22
N THR A 710 -29.17 34.62 -35.39
CA THR A 710 -29.75 33.45 -36.04
C THR A 710 -29.19 33.35 -37.46
N VAL A 711 -28.66 32.18 -37.82
CA VAL A 711 -28.08 31.90 -39.14
C VAL A 711 -28.81 30.75 -39.83
N THR A 712 -29.10 30.88 -41.13
CA THR A 712 -29.80 29.88 -41.92
C THR A 712 -28.91 29.20 -42.96
N GLU A 713 -29.32 28.05 -43.46
CA GLU A 713 -28.55 27.20 -44.37
C GLU A 713 -28.20 27.84 -45.71
N ASN A 714 -29.01 28.81 -46.17
CA ASN A 714 -28.73 29.50 -47.40
C ASN A 714 -27.92 30.82 -47.20
N GLY A 715 -27.22 30.95 -46.05
CA GLY A 715 -26.29 32.03 -45.77
C GLY A 715 -26.93 33.34 -45.38
N PHE A 716 -28.18 33.36 -44.95
CA PHE A 716 -28.85 34.52 -44.38
C PHE A 716 -28.73 34.47 -42.83
N GLY A 717 -28.74 35.63 -42.23
CA GLY A 717 -28.79 35.72 -40.77
C GLY A 717 -29.11 37.12 -40.28
N LYS A 718 -29.30 37.25 -38.99
CA LYS A 718 -29.61 38.52 -38.32
C LYS A 718 -29.33 38.42 -36.83
N ARG A 719 -29.25 39.59 -36.23
CA ARG A 719 -29.30 39.71 -34.77
C ARG A 719 -30.65 40.28 -34.33
N THR A 720 -31.16 39.84 -33.21
CA THR A 720 -32.41 40.34 -32.63
C THR A 720 -32.19 40.54 -31.10
N LYS A 721 -32.64 41.67 -30.56
CA LYS A 721 -32.51 41.97 -29.13
C LYS A 721 -33.25 40.92 -28.30
N THR A 722 -32.70 40.52 -27.18
CA THR A 722 -33.31 39.53 -26.27
C THR A 722 -34.67 40.01 -25.74
N ASP A 723 -34.87 41.31 -25.60
CA ASP A 723 -36.13 41.93 -25.11
C ASP A 723 -37.31 41.73 -26.08
N GLU A 724 -37.05 41.47 -27.36
CA GLU A 724 -38.13 41.16 -28.30
C GLU A 724 -38.73 39.78 -28.10
N TYR A 725 -38.11 38.92 -27.29
CA TYR A 725 -38.60 37.57 -26.97
C TYR A 725 -39.29 37.59 -25.61
N ARG A 726 -40.66 37.61 -25.63
CA ARG A 726 -41.42 37.53 -24.37
C ARG A 726 -41.09 36.22 -23.63
N THR A 727 -40.97 36.27 -22.33
CA THR A 727 -40.88 35.10 -21.48
C THR A 727 -42.18 34.29 -21.56
N GLN A 728 -42.11 32.99 -21.76
CA GLN A 728 -43.25 32.07 -21.89
C GLN A 728 -43.06 30.94 -20.86
N SER A 729 -44.14 30.23 -20.56
CA SER A 729 -44.02 29.01 -19.78
C SER A 729 -43.34 27.92 -20.61
N ARG A 730 -42.56 27.08 -19.99
CA ARG A 730 -41.94 25.90 -20.56
C ARG A 730 -42.96 25.02 -21.30
N ALA A 731 -42.56 24.29 -22.31
CA ALA A 731 -43.41 23.45 -23.16
C ALA A 731 -44.47 24.24 -24.01
N GLY A 732 -44.22 25.54 -24.27
CA GLY A 732 -45.00 26.35 -25.24
C GLY A 732 -44.60 26.02 -26.69
N LYS A 733 -45.36 26.59 -27.66
CA LYS A 733 -45.10 26.47 -29.11
C LYS A 733 -44.00 27.43 -29.61
N GLY A 734 -43.52 28.35 -28.77
CA GLY A 734 -42.55 29.40 -29.11
C GLY A 734 -43.11 30.51 -30.00
N VAL A 735 -42.23 31.44 -30.37
CA VAL A 735 -42.49 32.58 -31.28
C VAL A 735 -41.45 32.54 -32.42
N PHE A 736 -41.74 33.13 -33.55
CA PHE A 736 -40.78 33.24 -34.65
C PHE A 736 -39.56 34.07 -34.22
N THR A 737 -38.35 33.52 -34.39
CA THR A 737 -37.09 34.20 -34.32
C THR A 737 -36.64 34.69 -35.68
N ILE A 738 -36.83 33.88 -36.71
CA ILE A 738 -36.59 34.21 -38.10
C ILE A 738 -37.66 33.52 -38.95
N LYS A 739 -38.14 34.20 -39.98
CA LYS A 739 -39.13 33.60 -40.92
C LYS A 739 -38.38 32.80 -41.97
N THR A 740 -38.48 31.47 -41.88
CA THR A 740 -37.86 30.54 -42.86
C THR A 740 -38.70 30.47 -44.13
N SER A 741 -38.04 30.36 -45.27
CA SER A 741 -38.60 30.25 -46.62
C SER A 741 -37.61 29.53 -47.54
N GLU A 742 -38.01 29.21 -48.79
CA GLU A 742 -37.07 28.65 -49.77
C GLU A 742 -35.85 29.56 -50.03
N ARG A 743 -36.02 30.87 -49.86
CA ARG A 743 -34.95 31.84 -50.05
C ARG A 743 -33.82 31.72 -49.06
N ASN A 744 -34.11 31.65 -47.78
CA ASN A 744 -33.11 31.67 -46.70
C ASN A 744 -32.87 30.28 -46.07
N GLY A 745 -33.76 29.31 -46.35
CA GLY A 745 -33.59 27.94 -45.84
C GLY A 745 -33.91 27.79 -44.36
N ALA A 746 -33.60 26.61 -43.80
CA ALA A 746 -33.77 26.27 -42.38
C ALA A 746 -32.73 26.95 -41.51
N VAL A 747 -33.05 27.14 -40.22
CA VAL A 747 -32.06 27.62 -39.22
C VAL A 747 -30.99 26.54 -38.96
N VAL A 748 -29.74 26.93 -39.03
CA VAL A 748 -28.59 26.06 -38.70
C VAL A 748 -28.10 26.34 -37.31
N TYR A 749 -27.99 27.62 -36.94
CA TYR A 749 -27.48 28.02 -35.62
C TYR A 749 -28.20 29.25 -35.05
N ALA A 750 -28.26 29.29 -33.71
CA ALA A 750 -28.65 30.46 -32.96
C ALA A 750 -27.79 30.59 -31.70
N TYR A 751 -27.09 31.72 -31.59
CA TYR A 751 -26.21 32.04 -30.47
C TYR A 751 -26.53 33.36 -29.82
N GLU A 752 -26.27 33.45 -28.51
CA GLU A 752 -26.14 34.72 -27.82
C GLU A 752 -24.81 35.38 -28.24
N VAL A 753 -24.86 36.62 -28.70
CA VAL A 753 -23.66 37.36 -29.16
C VAL A 753 -23.65 38.81 -28.68
N THR A 754 -22.45 39.36 -28.55
CA THR A 754 -22.16 40.76 -28.25
C THR A 754 -21.46 41.42 -29.45
N ASP A 755 -21.36 42.74 -29.45
CA ASP A 755 -20.73 43.48 -30.56
C ASP A 755 -19.22 43.23 -30.71
N SER A 756 -18.59 42.76 -29.62
CA SER A 756 -17.15 42.38 -29.61
C SER A 756 -16.88 41.00 -30.21
N ASP A 757 -17.91 40.18 -30.40
CA ASP A 757 -17.70 38.82 -30.88
C ASP A 757 -17.43 38.79 -32.42
N GLU A 758 -16.74 37.72 -32.83
CA GLU A 758 -16.51 37.37 -34.21
C GLU A 758 -17.09 35.97 -34.52
N LEU A 759 -17.45 35.78 -35.77
CA LEU A 759 -18.07 34.56 -36.27
C LEU A 759 -17.24 33.94 -37.37
N MET A 760 -17.17 32.62 -37.36
CA MET A 760 -16.75 31.81 -38.49
C MET A 760 -17.98 31.08 -39.07
N ILE A 761 -18.30 31.32 -40.33
CA ILE A 761 -19.34 30.60 -41.05
C ILE A 761 -18.67 29.62 -41.99
N ILE A 762 -19.13 28.36 -41.94
CA ILE A 762 -18.55 27.24 -42.70
C ILE A 762 -19.57 26.71 -43.66
N THR A 763 -19.17 26.50 -44.90
CA THR A 763 -20.01 25.92 -45.96
C THR A 763 -19.71 24.45 -46.18
N GLY A 764 -20.65 23.73 -46.81
CA GLY A 764 -20.50 22.30 -47.08
C GLY A 764 -19.35 21.95 -48.04
N HIS A 765 -18.83 22.91 -48.79
CA HIS A 765 -17.64 22.76 -49.65
C HIS A 765 -16.34 23.24 -48.98
N GLY A 766 -16.37 23.47 -47.67
CA GLY A 766 -15.18 23.81 -46.90
C GLY A 766 -14.76 25.27 -46.98
N LYS A 767 -15.53 26.17 -47.60
CA LYS A 767 -15.26 27.61 -47.54
C LYS A 767 -15.55 28.14 -46.13
N ILE A 768 -14.68 29.00 -45.63
CA ILE A 768 -14.78 29.64 -44.34
C ILE A 768 -14.74 31.14 -44.53
N ILE A 769 -15.69 31.83 -43.90
CA ILE A 769 -15.71 33.31 -43.86
C ILE A 769 -15.71 33.77 -42.39
N ARG A 770 -14.92 34.81 -42.09
CA ARG A 770 -14.87 35.45 -40.78
C ARG A 770 -15.60 36.79 -40.85
N LEU A 771 -16.57 36.99 -39.94
CA LEU A 771 -17.40 38.19 -39.86
C LEU A 771 -17.34 38.75 -38.42
N ARG A 772 -17.33 40.07 -38.29
CA ARG A 772 -17.55 40.73 -37.02
C ARG A 772 -19.07 40.74 -36.73
N VAL A 773 -19.44 40.44 -35.52
CA VAL A 773 -20.85 40.50 -35.11
C VAL A 773 -21.41 41.92 -35.21
N ALA A 774 -20.58 42.94 -34.92
CA ALA A 774 -20.97 44.36 -35.11
C ALA A 774 -21.45 44.70 -36.50
N ASP A 775 -20.96 44.03 -37.56
CA ASP A 775 -21.31 44.29 -38.96
C ASP A 775 -22.70 43.64 -39.35
N ILE A 776 -23.27 42.82 -38.45
CA ILE A 776 -24.57 42.17 -38.70
C ILE A 776 -25.69 43.02 -38.12
N SER A 777 -26.66 43.35 -38.99
CA SER A 777 -27.78 44.23 -38.61
C SER A 777 -28.65 43.63 -37.51
N VAL A 778 -28.98 44.48 -36.50
CA VAL A 778 -29.99 44.16 -35.47
C VAL A 778 -31.36 44.48 -36.02
N ILE A 779 -32.19 43.46 -36.22
CA ILE A 779 -33.53 43.59 -36.81
C ILE A 779 -34.55 42.73 -36.09
N GLY A 780 -35.83 43.12 -36.20
CA GLY A 780 -36.95 42.46 -35.51
C GLY A 780 -37.13 40.98 -35.80
N ARG A 781 -37.78 40.25 -34.91
CA ARG A 781 -37.97 38.81 -34.96
C ARG A 781 -38.59 38.28 -36.25
N ASN A 782 -39.63 38.92 -36.75
CA ASN A 782 -40.46 38.41 -37.84
C ASN A 782 -39.96 38.84 -39.22
N THR A 783 -38.66 38.64 -39.49
CA THR A 783 -37.98 38.97 -40.74
C THR A 783 -37.23 37.77 -41.30
N GLN A 784 -36.76 37.79 -42.54
CA GLN A 784 -36.00 36.72 -43.20
C GLN A 784 -34.48 36.84 -43.01
N GLY A 785 -34.02 37.91 -42.34
CA GLY A 785 -32.56 38.21 -42.18
C GLY A 785 -31.95 38.86 -43.42
N VAL A 786 -30.65 39.20 -43.28
CA VAL A 786 -29.79 39.74 -44.33
C VAL A 786 -28.81 38.66 -44.80
N LYS A 787 -28.26 38.80 -45.97
CA LYS A 787 -27.30 37.88 -46.55
C LYS A 787 -25.94 38.11 -45.86
N LEU A 788 -25.42 37.04 -45.23
CA LEU A 788 -24.12 37.06 -44.51
C LEU A 788 -23.00 36.51 -45.38
N ILE A 789 -23.30 35.54 -46.28
CA ILE A 789 -22.32 34.91 -47.15
C ILE A 789 -22.96 34.64 -48.52
N ASN A 790 -22.13 34.80 -49.58
CA ASN A 790 -22.49 34.40 -50.93
C ASN A 790 -22.11 32.92 -51.13
N LEU A 791 -23.10 32.06 -51.26
CA LEU A 791 -22.94 30.63 -51.51
C LEU A 791 -22.93 30.33 -53.00
N GLY A 792 -22.19 29.28 -53.40
CA GLY A 792 -22.27 28.71 -54.74
C GLY A 792 -23.59 27.92 -54.94
N GLU A 793 -23.84 27.48 -56.20
CA GLU A 793 -25.03 26.70 -56.56
C GLU A 793 -25.04 25.36 -55.79
N GLY A 794 -26.10 25.10 -55.04
CA GLY A 794 -26.23 23.91 -54.21
C GLY A 794 -25.44 23.90 -52.89
N GLU A 795 -24.64 24.96 -52.61
CA GLU A 795 -23.84 25.08 -51.38
C GLU A 795 -24.71 25.57 -50.24
N LYS A 796 -24.49 25.00 -49.04
CA LYS A 796 -25.20 25.35 -47.80
C LYS A 796 -24.24 25.68 -46.68
N VAL A 797 -24.66 26.52 -45.71
CA VAL A 797 -23.97 26.69 -44.45
C VAL A 797 -24.21 25.42 -43.60
N VAL A 798 -23.14 24.80 -43.15
CA VAL A 798 -23.16 23.58 -42.32
C VAL A 798 -22.75 23.82 -40.89
N GLY A 799 -22.01 24.91 -40.61
CA GLY A 799 -21.53 25.24 -39.27
C GLY A 799 -21.35 26.75 -39.08
N VAL A 800 -21.52 27.16 -37.82
CA VAL A 800 -21.19 28.52 -37.35
C VAL A 800 -20.48 28.38 -36.02
N ALA A 801 -19.31 29.02 -35.90
CA ALA A 801 -18.56 29.06 -34.64
C ALA A 801 -18.40 30.52 -34.17
N LYS A 802 -18.57 30.75 -32.88
CA LYS A 802 -18.32 32.03 -32.21
C LYS A 802 -16.87 32.07 -31.76
N ILE A 803 -16.14 33.09 -32.14
CA ILE A 803 -14.79 33.36 -31.68
C ILE A 803 -14.88 34.51 -30.69
N MET A 804 -14.38 34.30 -29.47
CA MET A 804 -14.21 35.39 -28.52
C MET A 804 -12.87 36.08 -28.81
N GLU A 805 -12.86 37.40 -28.98
CA GLU A 805 -11.61 38.16 -28.98
C GLU A 805 -11.12 38.19 -27.53
N GLU A 806 -9.84 37.88 -27.35
CA GLU A 806 -9.15 38.12 -26.08
C GLU A 806 -9.14 39.62 -25.77
N GLU A 807 -9.66 40.06 -24.62
CA GLU A 807 -9.38 41.39 -24.07
C GLU A 807 -7.92 41.51 -23.60
#